data_602c7810a041a3b5e130aef421d3304e
#
_entry.id   602c7810a041a3b5e130aef421d3304e
#
_cell.length_a   1.000
_cell.length_b   1.000
_cell.length_c   1.000
_cell.angle_alpha   90.00
_cell.angle_beta   90.00
_cell.angle_gamma   90.00
#
_symmetry.space_group_name_H-M   'P 1'
#
loop_
_entity.id
_entity.type
_entity.pdbx_description
1 polymer ?
#
loop_
_entity_poly.entity_id
_entity_poly.type
_entity_poly.pdbx_seq_one_letter_code
_entity_poly.pdbx_strand_id
1 'polypeptide(L)'
;MKTRIFSLTFIFICGIALLPLCTAAASKPYLPSDTVRTNSAGQKHVKLKDVHVQGTSATKKLKQQGYAVDAISIKPQQNRLTTLKDIVDRSAGVKVRREGGLGSDYDLIINGLSGNAIRYFIDGIPMDTKGEGVNLDNIPLNTVERVELYKGVVPAYLGADALGGAVNIITKRQQHNYIDASYGGGSFNTHTADINAQLTVPGSKIVVRPTLSLSSSDNNYTMKDVEVWSEEESKYILANKRRFHDKYFSLFTQLEFRVTDLCWADWLSLSASYSKVNKDIQTGAMQNKVYGDAERHEQSYNVALRYAKQWSKLRTQLDLSHTWNHSETVDTTFRKYDWDGTWLPSSGNEMNNKPKSIRTYKRPLTVVNAGVDYALHEGHHLALNYMMNRRENNRRDDVDKDFEPTNDVVTKHILSLTYSQQLFSNRWQNFGFIKTYINSTSIKQKDNSTITGADKIESDATNTYWGGGLGSRFTLCKYLSVKASYEHSVRLPLSIELLGNGTTIYPNLTLNAEQSNNYNAGLYGSWNIGRGHTVNYEANAYLRHVLNYIRAVVSERDGMMQYVNEPAIRIKGIDLTIDYTWRHALQIRANGTYNDARNLRKYKTDGNPSATYKNKVPNQPWIYGNIEGSYTFRNLTAWKDKLQIAIAHQWIHWYYLNWEAYGAPASKARIPTQNVTDIDLTYSWQQERYNLSLSCRNVFDLRTYDNYMLQKPGRAIYAKLRVFIN
;
A
#
# COMPACT_ATOMS: atom_id res chain seq x y z
N MET A 1 44.21 -13.26 0.56
CA MET A 1 44.82 -12.90 1.82
C MET A 1 45.27 -11.45 1.77
N LYS A 2 44.53 -10.57 2.35
CA LYS A 2 44.76 -9.25 2.97
C LYS A 2 43.48 -8.44 2.93
N THR A 3 42.82 -8.50 4.04
CA THR A 3 41.70 -7.70 4.54
C THR A 3 42.00 -6.22 4.44
N ARG A 4 41.10 -5.43 3.86
CA ARG A 4 41.00 -4.02 4.15
C ARG A 4 39.62 -3.74 4.71
N ILE A 5 39.54 -3.74 6.00
CA ILE A 5 38.53 -3.13 6.83
C ILE A 5 38.71 -1.60 6.69
N PHE A 6 37.83 -0.92 5.98
CA PHE A 6 37.76 0.52 6.06
C PHE A 6 36.73 0.90 7.11
N SER A 7 37.24 1.48 8.20
CA SER A 7 36.54 1.88 9.40
C SER A 7 35.54 3.01 9.10
N LEU A 8 34.26 2.73 9.39
CA LEU A 8 33.16 3.72 9.51
C LEU A 8 33.20 4.38 10.91
N THR A 9 34.30 5.04 11.27
CA THR A 9 34.48 5.64 12.61
C THR A 9 34.67 7.16 12.54
N PHE A 10 34.07 7.87 11.57
CA PHE A 10 34.35 9.32 11.47
C PHE A 10 33.14 10.23 11.25
N ILE A 11 31.94 9.87 11.65
CA ILE A 11 30.76 10.80 11.60
C ILE A 11 30.07 10.97 12.96
N PHE A 12 30.59 10.40 14.04
CA PHE A 12 29.93 10.50 15.36
C PHE A 12 30.51 11.55 16.32
N ILE A 13 31.52 12.34 15.94
CA ILE A 13 32.22 13.28 16.88
C ILE A 13 32.00 14.77 16.60
N CYS A 14 31.34 15.17 15.50
CA CYS A 14 31.10 16.60 15.25
C CYS A 14 29.70 17.14 15.63
N GLY A 15 28.84 16.33 16.25
CA GLY A 15 27.45 16.70 16.62
C GLY A 15 27.22 17.18 18.03
N ILE A 16 28.23 17.12 18.92
CA ILE A 16 28.03 17.40 20.39
C ILE A 16 28.39 18.83 20.81
N ALA A 17 28.91 19.68 19.94
CA ALA A 17 29.44 21.00 20.33
C ALA A 17 28.47 22.18 20.13
N LEU A 18 27.18 21.97 19.88
CA LEU A 18 26.18 23.05 19.78
C LEU A 18 24.93 22.74 20.62
N LEU A 19 25.14 22.44 21.92
CA LEU A 19 24.07 22.52 22.90
C LEU A 19 24.12 23.94 23.51
N PRO A 20 23.17 24.84 23.21
CA PRO A 20 22.99 26.02 24.01
C PRO A 20 22.48 25.58 25.37
N LEU A 21 23.20 25.98 26.42
CA LEU A 21 22.73 25.87 27.80
C LEU A 21 21.39 26.63 27.91
N CYS A 22 20.29 25.87 27.91
CA CYS A 22 18.98 26.39 28.28
C CYS A 22 19.00 26.71 29.79
N THR A 23 19.26 27.93 30.17
CA THR A 23 18.95 28.43 31.50
C THR A 23 17.42 28.38 31.65
N ALA A 24 16.97 27.56 32.58
CA ALA A 24 15.57 27.43 32.91
C ALA A 24 15.06 28.75 33.53
N ALA A 25 14.37 29.54 32.72
CA ALA A 25 13.46 30.55 33.24
C ALA A 25 12.14 29.83 33.57
N ALA A 26 11.96 29.57 34.86
CA ALA A 26 10.70 29.01 35.37
C ALA A 26 9.58 30.06 35.18
N SER A 27 8.79 29.90 34.12
CA SER A 27 7.50 30.57 33.98
C SER A 27 6.48 29.80 34.81
N LYS A 28 5.99 30.42 35.89
CA LYS A 28 4.88 29.90 36.69
C LYS A 28 3.65 29.68 35.83
N PRO A 29 2.92 28.58 36.03
CA PRO A 29 1.62 28.37 35.34
C PRO A 29 0.63 29.42 35.89
N TYR A 30 0.00 30.14 34.97
CA TYR A 30 -1.14 31.02 35.24
C TYR A 30 -2.35 30.14 35.53
N LEU A 31 -2.71 30.00 36.80
CA LEU A 31 -3.99 29.46 37.24
C LEU A 31 -4.99 30.62 37.27
N PRO A 32 -6.13 30.54 36.60
CA PRO A 32 -7.21 31.49 36.87
C PRO A 32 -7.74 31.23 38.29
N SER A 33 -7.65 32.21 39.14
CA SER A 33 -8.24 32.21 40.48
C SER A 33 -9.75 32.44 40.34
N ASP A 34 -10.52 31.37 40.36
CA ASP A 34 -11.95 31.47 40.65
C ASP A 34 -12.11 31.48 42.18
N THR A 35 -12.36 32.63 42.72
CA THR A 35 -12.81 32.85 44.11
C THR A 35 -14.23 32.30 44.23
N VAL A 36 -14.37 31.13 44.79
CA VAL A 36 -15.66 30.59 45.22
C VAL A 36 -16.06 31.33 46.50
N ARG A 37 -17.06 32.21 46.40
CA ARG A 37 -17.82 32.68 47.56
C ARG A 37 -18.86 31.60 47.89
N THR A 38 -18.68 30.97 49.03
CA THR A 38 -19.66 30.12 49.67
C THR A 38 -20.77 30.98 50.27
N ASN A 39 -21.98 30.94 49.71
CA ASN A 39 -23.20 31.30 50.42
C ASN A 39 -24.10 30.08 50.57
N SER A 40 -24.33 29.70 51.80
CA SER A 40 -25.26 28.70 52.25
C SER A 40 -26.68 29.11 52.00
N ALA A 41 -27.39 28.50 51.02
CA ALA A 41 -28.85 28.25 51.02
C ALA A 41 -29.27 27.63 49.70
N GLY A 42 -29.89 26.45 49.76
CA GLY A 42 -30.77 25.89 48.72
C GLY A 42 -30.08 25.34 47.46
N GLN A 43 -29.49 24.15 47.53
CA GLN A 43 -29.02 23.45 46.34
C GLN A 43 -30.19 22.98 45.47
N LYS A 44 -30.53 23.76 44.43
CA LYS A 44 -31.24 23.25 43.26
C LYS A 44 -30.27 22.47 42.40
N HIS A 45 -30.34 21.12 42.45
CA HIS A 45 -29.66 20.29 41.46
C HIS A 45 -30.23 20.56 40.08
N VAL A 46 -29.58 21.41 39.31
CA VAL A 46 -29.81 21.50 37.87
C VAL A 46 -29.03 20.36 37.21
N LYS A 47 -29.74 19.32 36.74
CA LYS A 47 -29.15 18.35 35.84
C LYS A 47 -28.73 19.09 34.57
N LEU A 48 -27.43 19.37 34.46
CA LEU A 48 -26.83 19.82 33.19
C LEU A 48 -27.06 18.70 32.18
N LYS A 49 -27.63 19.03 31.02
CA LYS A 49 -27.68 18.12 29.88
C LYS A 49 -26.23 17.80 29.51
N ASP A 50 -25.89 16.51 29.42
CA ASP A 50 -24.61 16.06 28.90
C ASP A 50 -24.32 16.75 27.58
N VAL A 51 -23.36 17.66 27.57
CA VAL A 51 -22.87 18.28 26.35
C VAL A 51 -21.87 17.30 25.72
N HIS A 52 -22.37 16.43 24.84
CA HIS A 52 -21.51 15.63 24.00
C HIS A 52 -20.80 16.52 23.00
N VAL A 53 -19.59 16.97 23.30
CA VAL A 53 -18.68 17.56 22.33
C VAL A 53 -18.16 16.43 21.43
N GLN A 54 -18.85 16.14 20.34
CA GLN A 54 -18.34 15.25 19.30
C GLN A 54 -17.22 15.96 18.54
N GLY A 55 -15.98 15.73 18.94
CA GLY A 55 -14.81 16.12 18.16
C GLY A 55 -14.89 15.46 16.78
N THR A 56 -14.60 16.23 15.72
CA THR A 56 -14.55 15.69 14.36
C THR A 56 -13.39 14.69 14.26
N SER A 57 -13.65 13.41 13.94
CA SER A 57 -12.61 12.39 13.83
C SER A 57 -11.54 12.76 12.79
N ALA A 58 -10.31 12.27 12.96
CA ALA A 58 -9.20 12.52 12.02
C ALA A 58 -9.56 12.08 10.59
N THR A 59 -10.27 10.96 10.42
CA THR A 59 -10.78 10.49 9.12
C THR A 59 -11.77 11.47 8.49
N LYS A 60 -12.68 12.05 9.28
CA LYS A 60 -13.64 13.04 8.79
C LYS A 60 -12.95 14.36 8.42
N LYS A 61 -11.96 14.81 9.21
CA LYS A 61 -11.16 16.01 8.89
C LYS A 61 -10.40 15.83 7.57
N LEU A 62 -9.83 14.64 7.33
CA LEU A 62 -9.12 14.36 6.09
C LEU A 62 -10.05 14.38 4.87
N LYS A 63 -11.22 13.75 4.96
CA LYS A 63 -12.23 13.78 3.89
C LYS A 63 -12.74 15.19 3.58
N GLN A 64 -12.61 16.12 4.51
CA GLN A 64 -12.95 17.54 4.34
C GLN A 64 -11.85 18.37 3.66
N GLN A 65 -10.70 17.80 3.28
CA GLN A 65 -9.69 18.51 2.50
C GLN A 65 -10.06 18.59 1.02
N GLY A 66 -9.38 19.48 0.28
CA GLY A 66 -9.59 19.66 -1.17
C GLY A 66 -9.13 18.48 -2.04
N TYR A 67 -8.48 17.48 -1.46
CA TYR A 67 -8.05 16.26 -2.16
C TYR A 67 -9.22 15.28 -2.36
N ALA A 68 -9.16 14.48 -3.44
CA ALA A 68 -9.95 13.27 -3.56
C ALA A 68 -9.29 12.16 -2.71
N VAL A 69 -9.69 12.05 -1.44
CA VAL A 69 -9.10 11.11 -0.47
C VAL A 69 -10.17 10.30 0.24
N ASP A 70 -9.99 8.99 0.31
CA ASP A 70 -10.75 8.11 1.21
C ASP A 70 -9.89 7.80 2.45
N ALA A 71 -10.51 7.85 3.63
CA ALA A 71 -9.88 7.55 4.90
C ALA A 71 -10.62 6.42 5.58
N ILE A 72 -9.94 5.28 5.72
CA ILE A 72 -10.51 4.04 6.26
C ILE A 72 -9.96 3.84 7.67
N SER A 73 -10.85 3.86 8.67
CA SER A 73 -10.48 3.47 10.03
C SER A 73 -10.32 1.95 10.12
N ILE A 74 -9.21 1.51 10.70
CA ILE A 74 -8.91 0.07 10.83
C ILE A 74 -9.55 -0.54 12.09
N LYS A 75 -9.98 0.29 13.05
CA LYS A 75 -10.52 -0.18 14.33
C LYS A 75 -11.60 -1.29 14.20
N PRO A 76 -12.59 -1.23 13.28
CA PRO A 76 -13.59 -2.29 13.14
C PRO A 76 -13.03 -3.64 12.66
N GLN A 77 -11.90 -3.64 11.94
CA GLN A 77 -11.30 -4.81 11.31
C GLN A 77 -10.16 -5.45 12.14
N GLN A 78 -9.64 -4.77 13.16
CA GLN A 78 -8.49 -5.25 13.95
C GLN A 78 -8.71 -6.61 14.63
N ASN A 79 -9.95 -6.90 14.95
CA ASN A 79 -10.32 -8.15 15.63
C ASN A 79 -10.47 -9.34 14.67
N ARG A 80 -10.46 -9.12 13.34
CA ARG A 80 -10.67 -10.15 12.31
C ARG A 80 -9.34 -10.60 11.72
N LEU A 81 -9.28 -11.83 11.23
CA LEU A 81 -8.15 -12.26 10.39
C LEU A 81 -8.39 -11.74 8.97
N THR A 82 -7.73 -10.64 8.66
CA THR A 82 -7.77 -9.95 7.37
C THR A 82 -6.49 -9.14 7.19
N THR A 83 -6.17 -8.74 5.98
CA THR A 83 -4.97 -7.93 5.66
C THR A 83 -5.35 -6.51 5.28
N LEU A 84 -4.38 -5.58 5.26
CA LEU A 84 -4.60 -4.24 4.71
C LEU A 84 -5.00 -4.29 3.24
N LYS A 85 -4.47 -5.27 2.49
CA LYS A 85 -4.82 -5.53 1.10
C LYS A 85 -6.33 -5.78 0.94
N ASP A 86 -6.93 -6.62 1.80
CA ASP A 86 -8.37 -6.92 1.80
C ASP A 86 -9.22 -5.68 2.09
N ILE A 87 -8.77 -4.86 3.04
CA ILE A 87 -9.48 -3.64 3.46
C ILE A 87 -9.47 -2.59 2.35
N VAL A 88 -8.33 -2.39 1.72
CA VAL A 88 -8.15 -1.42 0.63
C VAL A 88 -8.95 -1.82 -0.61
N ASP A 89 -9.02 -3.12 -0.92
CA ASP A 89 -9.79 -3.66 -2.06
C ASP A 89 -11.30 -3.36 -2.00
N ARG A 90 -11.81 -3.05 -0.81
CA ARG A 90 -13.23 -2.72 -0.59
C ARG A 90 -13.54 -1.22 -0.66
N SER A 91 -12.60 -0.39 -1.13
CA SER A 91 -12.80 1.04 -1.30
C SER A 91 -13.28 1.39 -2.70
N ALA A 92 -14.14 2.41 -2.83
CA ALA A 92 -14.55 2.92 -4.13
C ALA A 92 -13.33 3.43 -4.93
N GLY A 93 -13.31 3.19 -6.23
CA GLY A 93 -12.18 3.58 -7.10
C GLY A 93 -10.93 2.73 -6.94
N VAL A 94 -10.97 1.70 -6.09
CA VAL A 94 -9.81 0.86 -5.77
C VAL A 94 -10.11 -0.59 -6.08
N LYS A 95 -9.15 -1.29 -6.68
CA LYS A 95 -9.19 -2.74 -6.88
C LYS A 95 -7.80 -3.33 -6.69
N VAL A 96 -7.71 -4.39 -5.88
CA VAL A 96 -6.50 -5.20 -5.74
C VAL A 96 -6.62 -6.43 -6.62
N ARG A 97 -5.70 -6.60 -7.57
CA ARG A 97 -5.58 -7.82 -8.36
C ARG A 97 -4.53 -8.72 -7.74
N ARG A 98 -4.88 -9.93 -7.38
CA ARG A 98 -4.03 -10.91 -6.69
C ARG A 98 -3.66 -12.04 -7.62
N GLU A 99 -2.48 -12.61 -7.42
CA GLU A 99 -2.00 -13.75 -8.17
C GLU A 99 -2.18 -15.08 -7.42
N GLY A 100 -2.70 -15.04 -6.19
CA GLY A 100 -2.89 -16.26 -5.39
C GLY A 100 -3.30 -16.01 -3.95
N GLY A 101 -2.78 -16.84 -3.03
CA GLY A 101 -3.04 -16.81 -1.59
C GLY A 101 -2.26 -15.75 -0.83
N LEU A 102 -2.01 -16.00 0.45
CA LEU A 102 -1.24 -15.10 1.33
C LEU A 102 0.20 -14.95 0.82
N GLY A 103 0.71 -13.72 0.76
CA GLY A 103 2.06 -13.43 0.28
C GLY A 103 2.25 -13.57 -1.24
N SER A 104 1.18 -13.79 -2.02
CA SER A 104 1.25 -13.71 -3.47
C SER A 104 1.44 -12.28 -3.93
N ASP A 105 2.08 -12.11 -5.07
CA ASP A 105 2.20 -10.80 -5.71
C ASP A 105 0.80 -10.24 -6.00
N TYR A 106 0.69 -8.92 -5.99
CA TYR A 106 -0.55 -8.23 -6.26
C TYR A 106 -0.31 -6.87 -6.90
N ASP A 107 -1.32 -6.40 -7.56
CA ASP A 107 -1.33 -5.12 -8.24
C ASP A 107 -2.50 -4.26 -7.73
N LEU A 108 -2.23 -3.05 -7.31
CA LEU A 108 -3.25 -2.11 -6.87
C LEU A 108 -3.66 -1.20 -8.02
N ILE A 109 -4.94 -1.09 -8.27
CA ILE A 109 -5.52 -0.13 -9.21
C ILE A 109 -6.22 0.96 -8.42
N ILE A 110 -5.87 2.22 -8.67
CA ILE A 110 -6.61 3.39 -8.18
C ILE A 110 -7.08 4.20 -9.36
N ASN A 111 -8.41 4.32 -9.52
CA ASN A 111 -9.04 5.09 -10.59
C ASN A 111 -8.43 4.77 -11.98
N GLY A 112 -8.23 3.48 -12.28
CA GLY A 112 -7.73 2.98 -13.57
C GLY A 112 -6.23 3.05 -13.80
N LEU A 113 -5.45 3.58 -12.87
CA LEU A 113 -3.99 3.50 -12.89
C LEU A 113 -3.51 2.40 -11.94
N SER A 114 -2.56 1.59 -12.38
CA SER A 114 -2.15 0.39 -11.68
C SER A 114 -0.64 0.31 -11.46
N GLY A 115 -0.25 -0.65 -10.63
CA GLY A 115 1.13 -1.01 -10.40
C GLY A 115 1.96 0.10 -9.80
N ASN A 116 3.09 0.32 -10.40
CA ASN A 116 4.08 1.29 -9.94
C ASN A 116 3.65 2.76 -10.11
N ALA A 117 2.49 3.04 -10.71
CA ALA A 117 1.88 4.37 -10.72
C ALA A 117 1.36 4.81 -9.34
N ILE A 118 1.26 3.87 -8.40
CA ILE A 118 0.79 4.09 -7.03
C ILE A 118 1.97 3.98 -6.08
N ARG A 119 2.03 4.86 -5.06
CA ARG A 119 3.07 4.85 -4.03
C ARG A 119 2.49 4.49 -2.67
N TYR A 120 3.28 3.76 -1.88
CA TYR A 120 2.91 3.30 -0.55
C TYR A 120 3.77 3.97 0.50
N PHE A 121 3.12 4.42 1.58
CA PHE A 121 3.77 5.11 2.69
C PHE A 121 3.29 4.54 4.03
N ILE A 122 4.18 4.62 5.03
CA ILE A 122 3.86 4.42 6.44
C ILE A 122 4.23 5.72 7.18
N ASP A 123 3.25 6.40 7.76
CA ASP A 123 3.41 7.72 8.39
C ASP A 123 4.12 8.75 7.51
N GLY A 124 3.84 8.75 6.20
CA GLY A 124 4.43 9.65 5.21
C GLY A 124 5.83 9.27 4.71
N ILE A 125 6.39 8.14 5.14
CA ILE A 125 7.69 7.62 4.68
C ILE A 125 7.43 6.47 3.72
N PRO A 126 8.18 6.34 2.59
CA PRO A 126 8.04 5.23 1.67
C PRO A 126 8.09 3.87 2.38
N MET A 127 7.11 3.00 2.10
CA MET A 127 6.95 1.72 2.78
C MET A 127 8.14 0.78 2.57
N ASP A 128 8.81 0.85 1.44
CA ASP A 128 9.99 0.07 1.08
C ASP A 128 11.21 0.33 1.99
N THR A 129 11.19 1.42 2.78
CA THR A 129 12.17 1.62 3.86
C THR A 129 12.07 0.59 4.98
N LYS A 130 10.97 -0.15 5.08
CA LYS A 130 10.83 -1.24 6.06
C LYS A 130 11.35 -2.59 5.56
N GLY A 131 11.75 -2.66 4.29
CA GLY A 131 12.23 -3.83 3.61
C GLY A 131 11.43 -4.15 2.34
N GLU A 132 12.06 -4.75 1.33
CA GLU A 132 11.42 -5.10 0.06
C GLU A 132 10.28 -6.11 0.24
N GLY A 133 10.39 -7.02 1.21
CA GLY A 133 9.35 -8.00 1.53
C GLY A 133 8.18 -7.44 2.34
N VAL A 134 8.22 -6.17 2.80
CA VAL A 134 7.13 -5.56 3.56
C VAL A 134 6.08 -4.99 2.60
N ASN A 135 4.85 -5.47 2.73
CA ASN A 135 3.74 -5.09 1.87
C ASN A 135 2.40 -5.07 2.65
N LEU A 136 1.27 -4.86 1.96
CA LEU A 136 -0.04 -4.77 2.61
C LEU A 136 -0.54 -6.10 3.23
N ASP A 137 0.10 -7.24 2.98
CA ASP A 137 -0.25 -8.52 3.59
C ASP A 137 0.35 -8.71 4.98
N ASN A 138 1.56 -8.19 5.21
CA ASN A 138 2.34 -8.49 6.42
C ASN A 138 2.53 -7.30 7.38
N ILE A 139 1.87 -6.15 7.12
CA ILE A 139 1.80 -5.06 8.09
C ILE A 139 0.71 -5.41 9.12
N PRO A 140 1.06 -5.50 10.43
CA PRO A 140 0.10 -5.90 11.45
C PRO A 140 -1.02 -4.87 11.63
N LEU A 141 -2.29 -5.30 11.52
CA LEU A 141 -3.45 -4.42 11.65
C LEU A 141 -3.56 -3.75 13.02
N ASN A 142 -3.03 -4.40 14.07
CA ASN A 142 -3.05 -3.85 15.41
C ASN A 142 -2.13 -2.63 15.60
N THR A 143 -1.18 -2.39 14.67
CA THR A 143 -0.34 -1.18 14.65
C THR A 143 -0.97 -0.02 13.90
N VAL A 144 -2.00 -0.26 13.09
CA VAL A 144 -2.57 0.73 12.17
C VAL A 144 -3.79 1.40 12.77
N GLU A 145 -3.86 2.72 12.68
CA GLU A 145 -5.03 3.54 13.04
C GLU A 145 -5.99 3.68 11.87
N ARG A 146 -5.46 4.07 10.71
CA ARG A 146 -6.23 4.28 9.48
C ARG A 146 -5.36 4.13 8.24
N VAL A 147 -5.99 3.92 7.10
CA VAL A 147 -5.39 4.00 5.77
C VAL A 147 -5.96 5.21 5.03
N GLU A 148 -5.10 6.01 4.44
CA GLU A 148 -5.44 7.16 3.62
C GLU A 148 -5.17 6.82 2.16
N LEU A 149 -6.22 6.87 1.33
CA LEU A 149 -6.15 6.56 -0.11
C LEU A 149 -6.32 7.85 -0.90
N TYR A 150 -5.24 8.41 -1.39
CA TYR A 150 -5.25 9.58 -2.26
C TYR A 150 -5.51 9.16 -3.70
N LYS A 151 -6.58 9.66 -4.31
CA LYS A 151 -7.09 9.24 -5.62
C LYS A 151 -6.86 10.34 -6.66
N GLY A 152 -5.65 10.42 -7.19
CA GLY A 152 -5.27 11.39 -8.22
C GLY A 152 -4.27 12.41 -7.71
N VAL A 153 -4.72 13.48 -7.06
CA VAL A 153 -3.80 14.48 -6.50
C VAL A 153 -3.18 13.98 -5.21
N VAL A 154 -1.85 13.89 -5.20
CA VAL A 154 -1.07 13.41 -4.04
C VAL A 154 -0.46 14.60 -3.31
N PRO A 155 -0.70 14.74 -1.98
CA PRO A 155 -0.14 15.81 -1.19
C PRO A 155 1.38 15.92 -1.36
N ALA A 156 1.88 17.13 -1.51
CA ALA A 156 3.29 17.39 -1.78
C ALA A 156 4.21 16.93 -0.64
N TYR A 157 3.72 16.93 0.62
CA TYR A 157 4.49 16.47 1.78
C TYR A 157 4.85 14.98 1.74
N LEU A 158 4.16 14.16 0.94
CA LEU A 158 4.54 12.77 0.73
C LEU A 158 5.76 12.62 -0.17
N GLY A 159 6.19 13.70 -0.86
CA GLY A 159 7.35 13.66 -1.74
C GLY A 159 7.24 12.59 -2.82
N ALA A 160 6.03 12.35 -3.35
CA ALA A 160 5.77 11.23 -4.22
C ALA A 160 5.91 11.60 -5.70
N ASP A 161 6.54 10.71 -6.47
CA ASP A 161 6.46 10.61 -7.93
C ASP A 161 5.30 9.66 -8.33
N ALA A 162 4.13 9.86 -7.74
CA ALA A 162 2.94 9.04 -7.96
C ALA A 162 2.09 9.64 -9.09
N LEU A 163 1.65 8.80 -10.02
CA LEU A 163 0.81 9.19 -11.14
C LEU A 163 -0.67 8.93 -10.86
N GLY A 164 -0.97 7.82 -10.21
CA GLY A 164 -2.33 7.33 -9.98
C GLY A 164 -2.90 7.63 -8.62
N GLY A 165 -2.04 7.89 -7.64
CA GLY A 165 -2.41 8.11 -6.26
C GLY A 165 -1.42 7.53 -5.27
N ALA A 166 -1.78 7.60 -3.99
CA ALA A 166 -0.94 7.10 -2.91
C ALA A 166 -1.78 6.41 -1.83
N VAL A 167 -1.17 5.40 -1.21
CA VAL A 167 -1.67 4.72 -0.01
C VAL A 167 -0.77 5.12 1.14
N ASN A 168 -1.31 5.81 2.15
CA ASN A 168 -0.57 6.19 3.34
C ASN A 168 -1.15 5.49 4.57
N ILE A 169 -0.38 4.62 5.18
CA ILE A 169 -0.76 3.84 6.35
C ILE A 169 -0.35 4.65 7.57
N ILE A 170 -1.32 5.07 8.37
CA ILE A 170 -1.08 5.83 9.59
C ILE A 170 -1.05 4.89 10.79
N THR A 171 0.06 4.87 11.50
CA THR A 171 0.23 4.06 12.69
C THR A 171 -0.44 4.67 13.91
N LYS A 172 -0.87 3.82 14.85
CA LYS A 172 -1.46 4.25 16.12
C LYS A 172 -0.46 5.06 16.95
N ARG A 173 -0.93 6.18 17.48
CA ARG A 173 -0.20 7.01 18.44
C ARG A 173 -1.08 7.19 19.68
N GLN A 174 -0.93 6.32 20.65
CA GLN A 174 -1.65 6.44 21.92
C GLN A 174 -0.82 7.25 22.94
N GLN A 175 -1.54 7.89 23.87
CA GLN A 175 -0.89 8.62 24.98
C GLN A 175 -0.61 7.71 26.20
N HIS A 176 -1.16 6.50 26.19
CA HIS A 176 -1.09 5.56 27.34
C HIS A 176 -0.27 4.32 26.99
N ASN A 177 0.25 3.68 28.01
CA ASN A 177 0.87 2.38 27.87
C ASN A 177 -0.18 1.37 27.44
N TYR A 178 0.18 0.46 26.56
CA TYR A 178 -0.69 -0.64 26.12
C TYR A 178 0.11 -1.82 25.63
N ILE A 179 -0.54 -2.98 25.64
CA ILE A 179 -0.11 -4.20 24.98
C ILE A 179 -1.27 -4.70 24.13
N ASP A 180 -1.02 -4.96 22.86
CA ASP A 180 -1.98 -5.46 21.87
C ASP A 180 -1.38 -6.72 21.22
N ALA A 181 -1.85 -7.88 21.63
CA ALA A 181 -1.38 -9.18 21.16
C ALA A 181 -2.52 -9.92 20.47
N SER A 182 -2.22 -10.61 19.36
CA SER A 182 -3.18 -11.43 18.65
C SER A 182 -2.55 -12.67 18.04
N TYR A 183 -3.34 -13.73 17.99
CA TYR A 183 -3.03 -14.94 17.26
C TYR A 183 -4.24 -15.36 16.43
N GLY A 184 -4.00 -15.75 15.19
CA GLY A 184 -5.03 -16.25 14.30
C GLY A 184 -4.54 -17.45 13.50
N GLY A 185 -5.47 -18.34 13.17
CA GLY A 185 -5.16 -19.52 12.37
C GLY A 185 -6.38 -20.00 11.58
N GLY A 186 -6.17 -20.86 10.59
CA GLY A 186 -7.26 -21.41 9.81
C GLY A 186 -6.84 -22.16 8.55
N SER A 187 -7.68 -22.10 7.53
CA SER A 187 -7.52 -22.81 6.27
C SER A 187 -6.14 -22.63 5.66
N PHE A 188 -5.69 -23.64 4.94
CA PHE A 188 -4.40 -23.68 4.22
C PHE A 188 -3.19 -23.58 5.17
N ASN A 189 -3.33 -24.11 6.40
CA ASN A 189 -2.32 -24.04 7.47
C ASN A 189 -1.83 -22.60 7.70
N THR A 190 -2.78 -21.64 7.68
CA THR A 190 -2.46 -20.23 7.85
C THR A 190 -2.38 -19.88 9.32
N HIS A 191 -1.30 -19.21 9.73
CA HIS A 191 -1.06 -18.73 11.09
C HIS A 191 -0.57 -17.29 11.04
N THR A 192 -1.09 -16.46 11.94
CA THR A 192 -0.62 -15.08 12.15
C THR A 192 -0.45 -14.84 13.64
N ALA A 193 0.63 -14.17 14.03
CA ALA A 193 0.85 -13.77 15.42
C ALA A 193 1.41 -12.34 15.44
N ASP A 194 0.72 -11.44 16.13
CA ASP A 194 1.11 -10.03 16.21
C ASP A 194 1.22 -9.59 17.67
N ILE A 195 2.28 -8.86 17.99
CA ILE A 195 2.46 -8.16 19.25
C ILE A 195 2.87 -6.73 18.96
N ASN A 196 2.15 -5.79 19.54
CA ASN A 196 2.48 -4.37 19.49
C ASN A 196 2.26 -3.77 20.86
N ALA A 197 3.25 -3.07 21.40
CA ALA A 197 3.14 -2.43 22.70
C ALA A 197 3.71 -1.01 22.67
N GLN A 198 3.28 -0.23 23.64
CA GLN A 198 3.87 1.06 23.97
C GLN A 198 4.08 1.13 25.47
N LEU A 199 5.30 1.37 25.88
CA LEU A 199 5.71 1.42 27.26
C LEU A 199 6.46 2.74 27.51
N THR A 200 5.98 3.52 28.46
CA THR A 200 6.68 4.73 28.91
C THR A 200 7.56 4.37 30.08
N VAL A 201 8.84 4.69 30.02
CA VAL A 201 9.78 4.43 31.12
C VAL A 201 9.42 5.34 32.30
N PRO A 202 9.14 4.80 33.49
CA PRO A 202 8.72 5.59 34.63
C PRO A 202 9.72 6.70 34.99
N GLY A 203 9.21 7.91 35.27
CA GLY A 203 10.04 9.08 35.61
C GLY A 203 10.85 9.68 34.46
N SER A 204 10.65 9.18 33.21
CA SER A 204 11.35 9.66 32.03
C SER A 204 10.38 10.10 30.93
N LYS A 205 10.92 10.77 29.90
CA LYS A 205 10.20 11.14 28.67
C LYS A 205 10.41 10.10 27.56
N ILE A 206 10.89 8.91 27.90
CA ILE A 206 11.23 7.85 26.95
C ILE A 206 10.04 6.92 26.78
N VAL A 207 9.65 6.70 25.53
CA VAL A 207 8.63 5.74 25.13
C VAL A 207 9.30 4.66 24.29
N VAL A 208 9.09 3.40 24.65
CA VAL A 208 9.59 2.22 23.92
C VAL A 208 8.42 1.53 23.23
N ARG A 209 8.58 1.22 21.95
CA ARG A 209 7.56 0.57 21.13
C ARG A 209 8.11 -0.66 20.43
N PRO A 210 7.98 -1.85 21.01
CA PRO A 210 8.25 -3.10 20.32
C PRO A 210 7.06 -3.47 19.43
N THR A 211 7.38 -3.97 18.23
CA THR A 211 6.42 -4.57 17.29
C THR A 211 6.98 -5.89 16.80
N LEU A 212 6.17 -6.93 16.80
CA LEU A 212 6.45 -8.23 16.23
C LEU A 212 5.26 -8.67 15.40
N SER A 213 5.50 -9.14 14.19
CA SER A 213 4.47 -9.78 13.34
C SER A 213 5.06 -11.00 12.65
N LEU A 214 4.32 -12.08 12.71
CA LEU A 214 4.63 -13.35 12.05
C LEU A 214 3.41 -13.78 11.26
N SER A 215 3.63 -14.19 10.01
CA SER A 215 2.59 -14.77 9.16
C SER A 215 3.14 -15.96 8.41
N SER A 216 2.40 -17.06 8.35
CA SER A 216 2.74 -18.23 7.56
C SER A 216 1.51 -18.86 6.95
N SER A 217 1.67 -19.50 5.79
CA SER A 217 0.63 -20.30 5.15
C SER A 217 1.26 -21.31 4.21
N ASP A 218 0.70 -22.50 4.11
CA ASP A 218 1.08 -23.46 3.06
C ASP A 218 0.43 -23.09 1.72
N ASN A 219 -0.60 -22.23 1.69
CA ASN A 219 -1.35 -21.84 0.50
C ASN A 219 -1.82 -23.04 -0.36
N ASN A 220 -2.01 -24.19 0.26
CA ASN A 220 -2.28 -25.47 -0.40
C ASN A 220 -3.76 -25.66 -0.77
N TYR A 221 -4.41 -24.59 -1.24
CA TYR A 221 -5.79 -24.65 -1.71
C TYR A 221 -5.92 -25.38 -3.04
N THR A 222 -7.13 -25.86 -3.31
CA THR A 222 -7.43 -26.60 -4.55
C THR A 222 -7.63 -25.62 -5.71
N MET A 223 -6.87 -25.84 -6.77
CA MET A 223 -7.05 -25.24 -8.08
C MET A 223 -8.09 -26.04 -8.84
N LYS A 224 -9.12 -25.40 -9.39
CA LYS A 224 -10.22 -26.06 -10.10
C LYS A 224 -9.97 -25.99 -11.61
N ASP A 225 -10.25 -27.10 -12.31
CA ASP A 225 -10.15 -27.21 -13.77
C ASP A 225 -8.78 -26.74 -14.31
N VAL A 226 -7.69 -27.24 -13.75
CA VAL A 226 -6.34 -27.06 -14.30
C VAL A 226 -6.05 -28.16 -15.32
N GLU A 227 -5.29 -27.80 -16.35
CA GLU A 227 -4.84 -28.75 -17.37
C GLU A 227 -3.77 -29.66 -16.80
N VAL A 228 -3.98 -30.98 -16.85
CA VAL A 228 -3.04 -32.02 -16.41
C VAL A 228 -2.92 -33.06 -17.51
N TRP A 229 -1.70 -33.52 -17.77
CA TRP A 229 -1.48 -34.60 -18.72
C TRP A 229 -2.04 -35.93 -18.19
N SER A 230 -2.91 -36.58 -18.95
CA SER A 230 -3.39 -37.93 -18.66
C SER A 230 -2.67 -38.94 -19.54
N GLU A 231 -1.92 -39.85 -18.94
CA GLU A 231 -1.26 -40.93 -19.65
C GLU A 231 -2.29 -41.91 -20.27
N GLU A 232 -3.41 -42.16 -19.56
CA GLU A 232 -4.46 -43.03 -20.00
C GLU A 232 -5.16 -42.53 -21.30
N GLU A 233 -5.43 -41.22 -21.34
CA GLU A 233 -6.12 -40.60 -22.46
C GLU A 233 -5.15 -39.99 -23.50
N SER A 234 -3.84 -40.00 -23.22
CA SER A 234 -2.79 -39.39 -24.05
C SER A 234 -3.10 -37.93 -24.46
N LYS A 235 -3.74 -37.18 -23.57
CA LYS A 235 -4.14 -35.77 -23.77
C LYS A 235 -4.19 -35.01 -22.48
N TYR A 236 -4.26 -33.68 -22.59
CA TYR A 236 -4.55 -32.83 -21.43
C TYR A 236 -6.03 -32.94 -21.06
N ILE A 237 -6.30 -33.18 -19.77
CA ILE A 237 -7.62 -33.18 -19.15
C ILE A 237 -7.73 -32.08 -18.11
N LEU A 238 -8.96 -31.65 -17.82
CA LEU A 238 -9.20 -30.70 -16.73
C LEU A 238 -9.42 -31.46 -15.42
N ALA A 239 -8.63 -31.14 -14.41
CA ALA A 239 -8.70 -31.77 -13.10
C ALA A 239 -8.60 -30.75 -11.96
N ASN A 240 -9.10 -31.13 -10.80
CA ASN A 240 -8.91 -30.34 -9.56
C ASN A 240 -7.64 -30.80 -8.85
N LYS A 241 -6.65 -29.93 -8.73
CA LYS A 241 -5.37 -30.24 -8.15
C LYS A 241 -5.03 -29.30 -7.00
N ARG A 242 -4.38 -29.83 -5.98
CA ARG A 242 -3.95 -29.04 -4.83
C ARG A 242 -2.60 -28.38 -5.11
N ARG A 243 -2.43 -27.11 -4.73
CA ARG A 243 -1.10 -26.47 -4.76
C ARG A 243 -0.16 -27.21 -3.79
N PHE A 244 1.08 -27.44 -4.21
CA PHE A 244 2.05 -28.26 -3.46
C PHE A 244 3.35 -27.52 -3.14
N HIS A 245 3.65 -26.40 -3.85
CA HIS A 245 4.87 -25.61 -3.71
C HIS A 245 4.54 -24.11 -3.66
N ASP A 246 3.79 -23.65 -2.63
CA ASP A 246 3.36 -22.25 -2.48
C ASP A 246 3.43 -21.75 -1.02
N LYS A 247 4.34 -22.33 -0.23
CA LYS A 247 4.52 -21.92 1.17
C LYS A 247 4.96 -20.46 1.25
N TYR A 248 4.46 -19.80 2.25
CA TYR A 248 4.80 -18.43 2.58
C TYR A 248 5.14 -18.31 4.06
N PHE A 249 6.20 -17.60 4.37
CA PHE A 249 6.59 -17.23 5.72
C PHE A 249 7.05 -15.77 5.73
N SER A 250 6.57 -14.99 6.67
CA SER A 250 6.98 -13.61 6.89
C SER A 250 7.17 -13.31 8.36
N LEU A 251 8.29 -12.67 8.69
CA LEU A 251 8.60 -12.15 10.01
C LEU A 251 8.95 -10.67 9.88
N PHE A 252 8.31 -9.82 10.66
CA PHE A 252 8.66 -8.41 10.84
C PHE A 252 8.83 -8.11 12.31
N THR A 253 9.92 -7.46 12.68
CA THR A 253 10.15 -6.95 14.04
C THR A 253 10.69 -5.55 13.98
N GLN A 254 10.26 -4.70 14.90
CA GLN A 254 10.72 -3.31 15.04
C GLN A 254 10.80 -2.94 16.52
N LEU A 255 11.86 -2.21 16.86
CA LEU A 255 11.99 -1.54 18.14
C LEU A 255 12.17 -0.04 17.90
N GLU A 256 11.29 0.78 18.48
CA GLU A 256 11.36 2.24 18.42
C GLU A 256 11.55 2.80 19.82
N PHE A 257 12.55 3.66 19.97
CA PHE A 257 12.77 4.50 21.13
C PHE A 257 12.39 5.92 20.77
N ARG A 258 11.50 6.53 21.53
CA ARG A 258 11.05 7.90 21.31
C ARG A 258 11.23 8.70 22.57
N VAL A 259 11.82 9.88 22.45
CA VAL A 259 11.89 10.89 23.51
C VAL A 259 10.95 12.03 23.14
N THR A 260 10.13 12.47 24.10
CA THR A 260 9.14 13.54 23.89
C THR A 260 9.44 14.77 24.73
N ASP A 261 8.86 15.91 24.37
CA ASP A 261 8.88 17.17 25.13
C ASP A 261 10.27 17.68 25.48
N LEU A 262 11.19 17.65 24.50
CA LEU A 262 12.49 18.29 24.59
C LEU A 262 12.36 19.79 24.22
N CYS A 263 13.22 20.66 24.76
CA CYS A 263 13.20 22.07 24.40
C CYS A 263 13.39 22.33 22.92
N TRP A 264 14.20 21.49 22.25
CA TRP A 264 14.53 21.57 20.82
C TRP A 264 13.76 20.58 19.92
N ALA A 265 13.02 19.63 20.50
CA ALA A 265 12.20 18.66 19.77
C ALA A 265 10.90 18.36 20.53
N ASP A 266 9.76 18.34 19.83
CA ASP A 266 8.53 17.82 20.41
C ASP A 266 8.65 16.31 20.59
N TRP A 267 9.31 15.67 19.63
CA TRP A 267 9.75 14.29 19.76
C TRP A 267 10.93 13.99 18.82
N LEU A 268 11.76 13.09 19.28
CA LEU A 268 12.83 12.46 18.50
C LEU A 268 12.67 10.95 18.65
N SER A 269 12.72 10.20 17.57
CA SER A 269 12.68 8.73 17.64
C SER A 269 13.79 8.09 16.81
N LEU A 270 14.37 7.04 17.39
CA LEU A 270 15.28 6.11 16.73
C LEU A 270 14.60 4.75 16.66
N SER A 271 14.57 4.15 15.50
CA SER A 271 14.00 2.81 15.32
C SER A 271 14.94 1.92 14.53
N ALA A 272 14.95 0.64 14.91
CA ALA A 272 15.57 -0.43 14.16
C ALA A 272 14.51 -1.47 13.82
N SER A 273 14.53 -2.01 12.59
CA SER A 273 13.63 -3.08 12.20
C SER A 273 14.33 -4.15 11.37
N TYR A 274 13.81 -5.35 11.45
CA TYR A 274 14.20 -6.51 10.65
C TYR A 274 12.97 -7.12 10.00
N SER A 275 13.10 -7.46 8.72
CA SER A 275 12.08 -8.23 8.00
C SER A 275 12.71 -9.43 7.29
N LYS A 276 11.96 -10.52 7.26
CA LYS A 276 12.31 -11.76 6.53
C LYS A 276 11.07 -12.29 5.83
N VAL A 277 11.21 -12.64 4.56
CA VAL A 277 10.17 -13.33 3.78
C VAL A 277 10.82 -14.52 3.08
N ASN A 278 10.19 -15.69 3.20
CA ASN A 278 10.49 -16.87 2.40
C ASN A 278 9.23 -17.26 1.65
N LYS A 279 9.37 -17.57 0.37
CA LYS A 279 8.26 -17.96 -0.48
C LYS A 279 8.68 -19.02 -1.48
N ASP A 280 7.94 -20.13 -1.49
CA ASP A 280 7.95 -21.09 -2.57
C ASP A 280 7.16 -20.53 -3.76
N ILE A 281 7.62 -20.74 -4.98
CA ILE A 281 7.00 -20.18 -6.19
C ILE A 281 6.33 -21.33 -6.96
N GLN A 282 4.99 -21.43 -6.86
CA GLN A 282 4.24 -22.50 -7.51
C GLN A 282 3.95 -22.23 -8.98
N THR A 283 3.78 -20.97 -9.39
CA THR A 283 3.40 -20.62 -10.76
C THR A 283 4.13 -19.40 -11.25
N GLY A 284 4.33 -19.32 -12.57
CA GLY A 284 4.68 -18.09 -13.25
C GLY A 284 3.51 -17.12 -13.37
N ALA A 285 3.61 -16.16 -14.29
CA ALA A 285 2.55 -15.18 -14.58
C ALA A 285 1.28 -15.82 -15.16
N MET A 286 1.34 -17.09 -15.59
CA MET A 286 0.22 -17.85 -16.11
C MET A 286 0.07 -19.18 -15.37
N GLN A 287 -1.18 -19.65 -15.20
CA GLN A 287 -1.50 -20.87 -14.46
C GLN A 287 -0.87 -22.16 -15.05
N ASN A 288 -0.58 -22.21 -16.33
CA ASN A 288 0.04 -23.37 -16.99
C ASN A 288 1.58 -23.43 -16.86
N LYS A 289 2.19 -22.45 -16.18
CA LYS A 289 3.62 -22.47 -15.82
C LYS A 289 3.74 -22.91 -14.37
N VAL A 290 3.95 -24.22 -14.17
CA VAL A 290 4.02 -24.85 -12.83
C VAL A 290 5.47 -25.04 -12.43
N TYR A 291 5.82 -24.63 -11.24
CA TYR A 291 7.14 -24.77 -10.62
C TYR A 291 7.05 -25.63 -9.36
N GLY A 292 8.10 -26.36 -9.04
CA GLY A 292 8.12 -27.28 -7.91
C GLY A 292 9.32 -27.16 -6.99
N ASP A 293 10.38 -26.46 -7.43
CA ASP A 293 11.60 -26.28 -6.64
C ASP A 293 12.07 -24.80 -6.59
N ALA A 294 11.40 -23.89 -7.33
CA ALA A 294 11.78 -22.48 -7.35
C ALA A 294 11.40 -21.76 -6.05
N GLU A 295 12.35 -21.02 -5.44
CA GLU A 295 12.15 -20.33 -4.16
C GLU A 295 12.64 -18.89 -4.21
N ARG A 296 12.12 -18.07 -3.30
CA ARG A 296 12.52 -16.67 -3.08
C ARG A 296 12.70 -16.40 -1.60
N HIS A 297 13.84 -15.80 -1.26
CA HIS A 297 14.18 -15.41 0.10
C HIS A 297 14.50 -13.92 0.14
N GLU A 298 13.95 -13.20 1.10
CA GLU A 298 14.19 -11.77 1.29
C GLU A 298 14.50 -11.48 2.75
N GLN A 299 15.51 -10.65 2.98
CA GLN A 299 15.91 -10.18 4.31
C GLN A 299 16.25 -8.70 4.24
N SER A 300 15.79 -7.93 5.22
CA SER A 300 16.07 -6.51 5.28
C SER A 300 16.31 -6.04 6.70
N TYR A 301 17.28 -5.16 6.86
CA TYR A 301 17.59 -4.45 8.10
C TYR A 301 17.39 -2.96 7.85
N ASN A 302 16.69 -2.27 8.74
CA ASN A 302 16.47 -0.84 8.61
C ASN A 302 16.81 -0.12 9.92
N VAL A 303 17.42 1.06 9.79
CA VAL A 303 17.58 2.03 10.88
C VAL A 303 16.97 3.35 10.42
N ALA A 304 16.16 3.95 11.26
CA ALA A 304 15.55 5.25 10.96
C ALA A 304 15.57 6.19 12.15
N LEU A 305 15.90 7.45 11.88
CA LEU A 305 15.86 8.58 12.81
C LEU A 305 14.76 9.54 12.35
N ARG A 306 13.89 9.93 13.27
CA ARG A 306 12.80 10.87 12.99
C ARG A 306 12.77 11.98 14.02
N TYR A 307 12.56 13.17 13.53
CA TYR A 307 12.52 14.40 14.34
C TYR A 307 11.30 15.25 13.95
N ALA A 308 10.66 15.87 14.93
CA ALA A 308 9.66 16.90 14.68
C ALA A 308 9.69 17.96 15.76
N LYS A 309 9.48 19.20 15.33
CA LYS A 309 9.34 20.37 16.21
C LYS A 309 8.30 21.33 15.66
N GLN A 310 7.44 21.79 16.55
CA GLN A 310 6.50 22.88 16.33
C GLN A 310 6.95 24.08 17.16
N TRP A 311 7.33 25.15 16.50
CA TRP A 311 7.41 26.49 17.12
C TRP A 311 6.07 27.22 16.89
N SER A 312 5.94 28.45 17.35
CA SER A 312 4.65 29.17 17.24
C SER A 312 4.09 29.18 15.81
N LYS A 313 4.89 29.52 14.80
CA LYS A 313 4.50 29.62 13.39
C LYS A 313 5.21 28.63 12.48
N LEU A 314 6.27 27.99 12.95
CA LEU A 314 7.13 27.12 12.17
C LEU A 314 7.01 25.68 12.66
N ARG A 315 6.70 24.76 11.76
CA ARG A 315 6.78 23.34 12.01
C ARG A 315 7.86 22.73 11.13
N THR A 316 8.73 21.92 11.72
CA THR A 316 9.77 21.19 11.00
C THR A 316 9.65 19.68 11.26
N GLN A 317 10.05 18.93 10.28
CA GLN A 317 10.09 17.48 10.32
C GLN A 317 11.29 17.00 9.52
N LEU A 318 11.99 15.99 10.05
CA LEU A 318 13.10 15.32 9.38
C LEU A 318 13.00 13.82 9.62
N ASP A 319 13.04 13.05 8.56
CA ASP A 319 13.06 11.60 8.57
C ASP A 319 14.28 11.13 7.78
N LEU A 320 15.16 10.36 8.42
CA LEU A 320 16.34 9.75 7.83
C LEU A 320 16.19 8.22 7.95
N SER A 321 16.38 7.50 6.88
CA SER A 321 16.26 6.04 6.90
C SER A 321 17.29 5.40 5.98
N HIS A 322 17.93 4.34 6.46
CA HIS A 322 18.77 3.49 5.66
C HIS A 322 18.37 2.03 5.83
N THR A 323 18.22 1.32 4.72
CA THR A 323 17.77 -0.07 4.67
C THR A 323 18.75 -0.89 3.86
N TRP A 324 19.24 -1.98 4.43
CA TRP A 324 20.00 -3.00 3.73
C TRP A 324 19.05 -4.11 3.29
N ASN A 325 18.76 -4.18 1.99
CA ASN A 325 17.93 -5.23 1.41
C ASN A 325 18.82 -6.31 0.78
N HIS A 326 18.49 -7.55 1.06
CA HIS A 326 19.10 -8.73 0.47
C HIS A 326 17.98 -9.66 0.03
N SER A 327 17.96 -10.02 -1.25
CA SER A 327 17.03 -11.01 -1.77
C SER A 327 17.75 -12.03 -2.64
N GLU A 328 17.22 -13.24 -2.64
CA GLU A 328 17.75 -14.38 -3.37
C GLU A 328 16.60 -15.10 -4.07
N THR A 329 16.81 -15.46 -5.33
CA THR A 329 15.91 -16.33 -6.09
C THR A 329 16.68 -17.58 -6.48
N VAL A 330 16.18 -18.74 -6.06
CA VAL A 330 16.77 -20.06 -6.30
C VAL A 330 15.97 -20.76 -7.39
N ASP A 331 16.66 -21.18 -8.46
CA ASP A 331 16.09 -21.95 -9.59
C ASP A 331 17.19 -22.87 -10.14
N THR A 332 17.40 -23.99 -9.46
CA THR A 332 18.58 -24.86 -9.66
C THR A 332 18.24 -26.21 -10.25
N THR A 333 16.99 -26.47 -10.62
CA THR A 333 16.57 -27.77 -11.15
C THR A 333 16.27 -27.71 -12.63
N PHE A 334 16.60 -28.76 -13.35
CA PHE A 334 16.25 -28.94 -14.76
C PHE A 334 15.02 -29.85 -14.87
N ARG A 335 13.87 -29.33 -14.39
CA ARG A 335 12.62 -30.03 -14.32
C ARG A 335 11.47 -29.17 -14.87
N LYS A 336 10.52 -29.81 -15.50
CA LYS A 336 9.26 -29.19 -15.90
C LYS A 336 8.15 -29.92 -15.16
N TYR A 337 7.54 -29.21 -14.22
CA TYR A 337 6.48 -29.76 -13.37
C TYR A 337 5.10 -29.68 -14.02
N ASP A 338 4.23 -30.62 -13.62
CA ASP A 338 2.80 -30.58 -13.84
C ASP A 338 2.05 -30.38 -12.50
N TRP A 339 0.75 -30.11 -12.55
CA TRP A 339 -0.09 -29.90 -11.38
C TRP A 339 -0.22 -31.10 -10.45
N ASP A 340 0.20 -32.29 -10.87
CA ASP A 340 0.32 -33.49 -10.05
C ASP A 340 1.57 -33.52 -9.15
N GLY A 341 2.50 -32.57 -9.33
CA GLY A 341 3.82 -32.61 -8.75
C GLY A 341 4.76 -33.60 -9.47
N THR A 342 4.33 -34.24 -10.53
CA THR A 342 5.19 -35.01 -11.44
C THR A 342 6.01 -34.07 -12.29
N TRP A 343 7.15 -34.54 -12.79
CA TRP A 343 8.04 -33.74 -13.60
C TRP A 343 8.71 -34.54 -14.73
N LEU A 344 9.07 -33.81 -15.76
CA LEU A 344 9.89 -34.30 -16.86
C LEU A 344 11.24 -33.58 -16.86
N PRO A 345 12.31 -34.25 -17.31
CA PRO A 345 13.62 -33.59 -17.52
C PRO A 345 13.47 -32.40 -18.47
N SER A 346 14.16 -31.30 -18.16
CA SER A 346 14.21 -30.09 -18.97
C SER A 346 15.63 -29.76 -19.36
N SER A 347 15.82 -29.05 -20.47
CA SER A 347 17.14 -28.53 -20.90
C SER A 347 17.55 -27.27 -20.14
N GLY A 348 16.66 -26.66 -19.39
CA GLY A 348 16.90 -25.45 -18.60
C GLY A 348 16.13 -25.46 -17.28
N ASN A 349 16.37 -24.43 -16.49
CA ASN A 349 15.71 -24.23 -15.19
C ASN A 349 14.20 -23.99 -15.34
N GLU A 350 13.45 -24.00 -14.23
CA GLU A 350 11.98 -23.98 -14.22
C GLU A 350 11.40 -22.65 -14.71
N MET A 351 11.98 -21.53 -14.27
CA MET A 351 11.34 -20.22 -14.46
C MET A 351 11.53 -19.66 -15.86
N ASN A 352 12.72 -19.80 -16.44
CA ASN A 352 13.06 -19.11 -17.69
C ASN A 352 13.81 -19.95 -18.72
N ASN A 353 13.93 -21.27 -18.47
CA ASN A 353 14.61 -22.23 -19.34
C ASN A 353 16.09 -21.84 -19.67
N LYS A 354 16.79 -21.28 -18.66
CA LYS A 354 18.20 -20.88 -18.71
C LYS A 354 19.05 -21.82 -17.84
N PRO A 355 20.37 -21.63 -17.74
CA PRO A 355 21.19 -22.38 -16.78
C PRO A 355 20.68 -22.26 -15.35
N LYS A 356 21.08 -23.19 -14.49
CA LYS A 356 20.80 -23.13 -13.05
C LYS A 356 21.23 -21.79 -12.49
N SER A 357 20.44 -21.23 -11.59
CA SER A 357 20.64 -19.88 -11.09
C SER A 357 20.34 -19.79 -9.60
N ILE A 358 21.25 -19.16 -8.85
CA ILE A 358 20.98 -18.61 -7.51
C ILE A 358 21.26 -17.12 -7.61
N ARG A 359 20.23 -16.36 -7.95
CA ARG A 359 20.33 -14.94 -8.23
C ARG A 359 20.22 -14.13 -6.95
N THR A 360 21.33 -13.53 -6.54
CA THR A 360 21.43 -12.69 -5.34
C THR A 360 21.35 -11.21 -5.70
N TYR A 361 20.54 -10.47 -4.95
CA TYR A 361 20.37 -9.02 -5.05
C TYR A 361 20.72 -8.35 -3.73
N LYS A 362 21.58 -7.34 -3.77
CA LYS A 362 21.81 -6.41 -2.66
C LYS A 362 21.36 -5.02 -3.09
N ARG A 363 20.32 -4.50 -2.43
CA ARG A 363 19.66 -3.24 -2.80
C ARG A 363 19.54 -2.28 -1.61
N PRO A 364 20.70 -1.72 -1.15
CA PRO A 364 20.62 -0.69 -0.10
C PRO A 364 19.78 0.51 -0.57
N LEU A 365 18.96 1.00 0.35
CA LEU A 365 18.05 2.12 0.13
C LEU A 365 18.29 3.18 1.19
N THR A 366 18.59 4.41 0.77
CA THR A 366 18.67 5.58 1.65
C THR A 366 17.55 6.54 1.31
N VAL A 367 16.78 6.94 2.32
CA VAL A 367 15.70 7.92 2.18
C VAL A 367 15.93 9.06 3.16
N VAL A 368 15.84 10.29 2.65
CA VAL A 368 15.80 11.54 3.42
C VAL A 368 14.50 12.23 3.10
N ASN A 369 13.70 12.54 4.11
CA ASN A 369 12.48 13.34 3.95
C ASN A 369 12.52 14.50 4.94
N ALA A 370 12.50 15.73 4.43
CA ALA A 370 12.55 16.95 5.22
C ALA A 370 11.37 17.84 4.85
N GLY A 371 10.71 18.40 5.85
CA GLY A 371 9.57 19.28 5.68
C GLY A 371 9.64 20.49 6.59
N VAL A 372 9.26 21.63 6.05
CA VAL A 372 9.11 22.90 6.78
C VAL A 372 7.76 23.48 6.41
N ASP A 373 6.89 23.73 7.40
CA ASP A 373 5.60 24.39 7.25
C ASP A 373 5.61 25.68 8.05
N TYR A 374 5.32 26.79 7.39
CA TYR A 374 5.29 28.11 8.01
C TYR A 374 3.89 28.73 7.91
N ALA A 375 3.30 29.05 9.05
CA ALA A 375 2.04 29.77 9.15
C ALA A 375 2.29 31.26 8.88
N LEU A 376 1.98 31.72 7.67
CA LEU A 376 2.12 33.12 7.25
C LEU A 376 1.17 34.02 8.06
N HIS A 377 -0.11 33.61 8.08
CA HIS A 377 -1.19 34.23 8.79
C HIS A 377 -2.20 33.16 9.22
N GLU A 378 -3.22 33.48 10.00
CA GLU A 378 -4.28 32.57 10.37
C GLU A 378 -4.95 32.01 9.09
N GLY A 379 -4.97 30.69 8.95
CA GLY A 379 -5.51 29.99 7.80
C GLY A 379 -4.63 30.01 6.53
N HIS A 380 -3.41 30.55 6.56
CA HIS A 380 -2.49 30.62 5.42
C HIS A 380 -1.15 29.96 5.75
N HIS A 381 -0.79 28.91 5.01
CA HIS A 381 0.42 28.13 5.23
C HIS A 381 1.25 28.02 3.96
N LEU A 382 2.56 28.09 4.14
CA LEU A 382 3.54 27.82 3.10
C LEU A 382 4.41 26.64 3.56
N ALA A 383 4.44 25.57 2.78
CA ALA A 383 5.21 24.38 3.12
C ALA A 383 6.24 24.07 2.03
N LEU A 384 7.48 23.83 2.45
CA LEU A 384 8.57 23.33 1.61
C LEU A 384 8.87 21.90 2.04
N ASN A 385 8.90 20.96 1.07
CA ASN A 385 9.23 19.58 1.33
C ASN A 385 10.31 19.11 0.36
N TYR A 386 11.24 18.33 0.86
CA TYR A 386 12.29 17.70 0.09
C TYR A 386 12.36 16.22 0.41
N MET A 387 12.41 15.37 -0.61
CA MET A 387 12.66 13.94 -0.49
C MET A 387 13.78 13.50 -1.40
N MET A 388 14.73 12.76 -0.85
CA MET A 388 15.74 11.99 -1.58
C MET A 388 15.48 10.51 -1.39
N ASN A 389 15.55 9.74 -2.47
CA ASN A 389 15.52 8.29 -2.47
C ASN A 389 16.67 7.78 -3.34
N ARG A 390 17.71 7.22 -2.71
CA ARG A 390 18.85 6.61 -3.38
C ARG A 390 18.81 5.10 -3.18
N ARG A 391 18.73 4.38 -4.30
CA ARG A 391 18.73 2.93 -4.36
C ARG A 391 19.89 2.43 -5.19
N GLU A 392 20.62 1.47 -4.66
CA GLU A 392 21.59 0.68 -5.39
C GLU A 392 20.95 -0.67 -5.78
N ASN A 393 21.42 -1.27 -6.85
CA ASN A 393 20.95 -2.57 -7.33
C ASN A 393 22.14 -3.40 -7.78
N ASN A 394 22.74 -4.11 -6.82
CA ASN A 394 23.87 -4.99 -7.04
C ASN A 394 23.36 -6.41 -7.25
N ARG A 395 23.58 -6.97 -8.43
CA ARG A 395 23.15 -8.33 -8.80
C ARG A 395 24.35 -9.21 -9.04
N ARG A 396 24.28 -10.45 -8.61
CA ARG A 396 25.23 -11.49 -8.91
C ARG A 396 24.49 -12.83 -9.00
N ASP A 397 25.11 -13.81 -9.60
CA ASP A 397 24.66 -15.21 -9.57
C ASP A 397 25.75 -16.07 -8.93
N ASP A 398 25.34 -16.94 -8.00
CA ASP A 398 26.29 -17.76 -7.26
C ASP A 398 26.56 -19.12 -7.96
N VAL A 399 25.77 -19.46 -8.99
CA VAL A 399 25.86 -20.72 -9.76
C VAL A 399 26.12 -20.47 -11.23
N ASP A 400 25.42 -19.53 -11.87
CA ASP A 400 25.63 -19.15 -13.27
C ASP A 400 26.91 -18.32 -13.40
N LYS A 401 28.01 -18.97 -13.82
CA LYS A 401 29.33 -18.35 -13.96
C LYS A 401 29.42 -17.38 -15.14
N ASP A 402 28.50 -17.48 -16.08
CA ASP A 402 28.45 -16.59 -17.25
C ASP A 402 27.68 -15.31 -16.94
N PHE A 403 27.06 -15.23 -15.77
CA PHE A 403 26.37 -14.02 -15.33
C PHE A 403 27.38 -12.95 -14.89
N GLU A 404 27.38 -11.82 -15.58
CA GLU A 404 28.17 -10.67 -15.16
C GLU A 404 27.46 -9.88 -14.03
N PRO A 405 28.14 -9.67 -12.89
CA PRO A 405 27.62 -8.84 -11.81
C PRO A 405 27.34 -7.42 -12.28
N THR A 406 26.25 -6.83 -11.80
CA THR A 406 25.85 -5.45 -12.11
C THR A 406 25.87 -4.61 -10.85
N ASN A 407 26.10 -3.30 -11.03
CA ASN A 407 26.05 -2.32 -9.95
C ASN A 407 25.39 -1.04 -10.49
N ASP A 408 24.07 -0.96 -10.33
CA ASP A 408 23.28 0.17 -10.80
C ASP A 408 22.88 1.06 -9.63
N VAL A 409 22.86 2.37 -9.84
CA VAL A 409 22.43 3.35 -8.84
C VAL A 409 21.35 4.25 -9.42
N VAL A 410 20.24 4.39 -8.73
CA VAL A 410 19.19 5.34 -9.06
C VAL A 410 18.97 6.27 -7.88
N THR A 411 19.11 7.58 -8.11
CA THR A 411 18.87 8.61 -7.10
C THR A 411 17.77 9.54 -7.58
N LYS A 412 16.72 9.67 -6.77
CA LYS A 412 15.60 10.57 -7.02
C LYS A 412 15.60 11.69 -6.00
N HIS A 413 15.45 12.93 -6.46
CA HIS A 413 15.22 14.09 -5.61
C HIS A 413 13.88 14.70 -6.00
N ILE A 414 13.05 14.96 -5.02
CA ILE A 414 11.74 15.61 -5.21
C ILE A 414 11.67 16.79 -4.27
N LEU A 415 11.59 17.99 -4.84
CA LEU A 415 11.41 19.22 -4.10
C LEU A 415 10.02 19.76 -4.39
N SER A 416 9.29 20.17 -3.38
CA SER A 416 7.95 20.73 -3.54
C SER A 416 7.69 21.94 -2.67
N LEU A 417 7.01 22.94 -3.24
CA LEU A 417 6.52 24.12 -2.54
C LEU A 417 4.99 24.11 -2.61
N THR A 418 4.35 24.19 -1.45
CA THR A 418 2.89 24.19 -1.32
C THR A 418 2.43 25.45 -0.60
N TYR A 419 1.44 26.13 -1.17
CA TYR A 419 0.66 27.15 -0.49
C TYR A 419 -0.75 26.62 -0.24
N SER A 420 -1.25 26.78 0.98
CA SER A 420 -2.61 26.41 1.36
C SER A 420 -3.30 27.53 2.12
N GLN A 421 -4.60 27.66 1.90
CA GLN A 421 -5.42 28.67 2.56
C GLN A 421 -6.76 28.12 3.02
N GLN A 422 -7.25 28.65 4.14
CA GLN A 422 -8.54 28.34 4.72
C GLN A 422 -9.29 29.68 4.95
N LEU A 423 -10.40 29.86 4.26
CA LEU A 423 -11.18 31.09 4.27
C LEU A 423 -12.58 30.85 4.83
N PHE A 424 -13.23 31.92 5.29
CA PHE A 424 -14.61 31.93 5.79
C PHE A 424 -14.86 30.87 6.87
N SER A 425 -14.06 30.89 7.94
CA SER A 425 -14.14 29.89 9.02
C SER A 425 -14.11 28.46 8.50
N ASN A 426 -13.16 28.17 7.59
CA ASN A 426 -12.92 26.85 7.00
C ASN A 426 -14.02 26.36 6.03
N ARG A 427 -14.93 27.25 5.56
CA ARG A 427 -15.92 26.93 4.53
C ARG A 427 -15.28 26.77 3.15
N TRP A 428 -14.21 27.50 2.87
CA TRP A 428 -13.47 27.42 1.62
C TRP A 428 -12.00 27.11 1.90
N GLN A 429 -11.54 25.97 1.37
CA GLN A 429 -10.15 25.53 1.46
C GLN A 429 -9.56 25.42 0.08
N ASN A 430 -8.38 25.99 -0.12
CA ASN A 430 -7.63 25.93 -1.35
C ASN A 430 -6.20 25.51 -1.07
N PHE A 431 -5.59 24.84 -2.03
CA PHE A 431 -4.15 24.60 -2.05
C PHE A 431 -3.63 24.65 -3.48
N GLY A 432 -2.35 25.01 -3.61
CA GLY A 432 -1.61 24.89 -4.86
C GLY A 432 -0.19 24.50 -4.54
N PHE A 433 0.43 23.72 -5.42
CA PHE A 433 1.82 23.30 -5.24
C PHE A 433 2.54 23.16 -6.59
N ILE A 434 3.85 23.28 -6.53
CA ILE A 434 4.78 22.93 -7.60
C ILE A 434 5.75 21.88 -7.10
N LYS A 435 6.18 20.98 -8.00
CA LYS A 435 7.13 19.89 -7.72
C LYS A 435 8.22 19.89 -8.79
N THR A 436 9.45 19.67 -8.37
CA THR A 436 10.57 19.36 -9.26
C THR A 436 11.03 17.94 -8.98
N TYR A 437 11.21 17.16 -10.03
CA TYR A 437 11.70 15.80 -9.98
C TYR A 437 13.04 15.72 -10.68
N ILE A 438 14.09 15.30 -9.99
CA ILE A 438 15.41 15.07 -10.56
C ILE A 438 15.72 13.59 -10.39
N ASN A 439 15.99 12.90 -11.50
CA ASN A 439 16.32 11.49 -11.53
C ASN A 439 17.72 11.31 -12.10
N SER A 440 18.65 10.88 -11.27
CA SER A 440 20.01 10.52 -11.67
C SER A 440 20.15 9.01 -11.67
N THR A 441 20.55 8.46 -12.80
CA THR A 441 20.76 7.04 -13.00
C THR A 441 22.21 6.79 -13.42
N SER A 442 22.87 5.83 -12.77
CA SER A 442 24.17 5.30 -13.19
C SER A 442 23.98 3.80 -13.41
N ILE A 443 24.07 3.38 -14.65
CA ILE A 443 23.78 2.01 -15.09
C ILE A 443 25.07 1.39 -15.60
N LYS A 444 25.41 0.22 -15.05
CA LYS A 444 26.57 -0.57 -15.45
C LYS A 444 26.13 -2.01 -15.64
N GLN A 445 25.70 -2.34 -16.86
CA GLN A 445 25.21 -3.67 -17.23
C GLN A 445 25.79 -4.14 -18.55
N LYS A 446 25.79 -5.47 -18.73
CA LYS A 446 25.87 -6.09 -20.05
C LYS A 446 24.46 -6.17 -20.64
N ASP A 447 24.25 -5.78 -21.90
CA ASP A 447 22.96 -5.91 -22.56
C ASP A 447 22.72 -7.40 -22.90
N ASN A 448 22.02 -8.11 -22.03
CA ASN A 448 21.57 -9.48 -22.29
C ASN A 448 20.29 -9.55 -23.12
N SER A 449 19.75 -8.40 -23.60
CA SER A 449 18.51 -8.34 -24.39
C SER A 449 18.73 -8.59 -25.88
N THR A 450 19.96 -8.54 -26.37
CA THR A 450 20.29 -8.79 -27.77
C THR A 450 20.85 -10.22 -27.93
N ILE A 451 20.33 -10.92 -28.95
CA ILE A 451 20.77 -12.27 -29.37
C ILE A 451 22.22 -12.28 -29.92
N THR A 452 22.80 -11.11 -30.12
CA THR A 452 24.08 -10.92 -30.81
C THR A 452 25.11 -10.21 -29.93
N GLY A 453 25.55 -10.85 -28.86
CA GLY A 453 26.78 -10.41 -28.20
C GLY A 453 26.64 -9.14 -27.34
N ALA A 454 27.01 -9.30 -26.14
CA ALA A 454 26.82 -8.37 -25.05
C ALA A 454 27.70 -7.13 -25.18
N ASP A 455 27.13 -6.01 -25.54
CA ASP A 455 27.75 -4.70 -25.32
C ASP A 455 27.57 -4.29 -23.86
N LYS A 456 28.64 -3.84 -23.22
CA LYS A 456 28.55 -3.20 -21.91
C LYS A 456 27.80 -1.88 -22.06
N ILE A 457 26.68 -1.77 -21.37
CA ILE A 457 25.96 -0.50 -21.26
C ILE A 457 26.47 0.22 -20.02
N GLU A 458 27.24 1.26 -20.21
CA GLU A 458 27.53 2.26 -19.19
C GLU A 458 26.80 3.54 -19.56
N SER A 459 25.88 3.98 -18.72
CA SER A 459 25.10 5.18 -18.97
C SER A 459 24.88 5.93 -17.66
N ASP A 460 25.37 7.15 -17.62
CA ASP A 460 25.04 8.13 -16.59
C ASP A 460 24.08 9.16 -17.19
N ALA A 461 22.91 9.27 -16.60
CA ALA A 461 21.89 10.22 -17.06
C ALA A 461 21.26 10.95 -15.88
N THR A 462 21.03 12.25 -16.06
CA THR A 462 20.24 13.05 -15.13
C THR A 462 19.12 13.75 -15.89
N ASN A 463 17.88 13.46 -15.49
CA ASN A 463 16.69 14.04 -16.09
C ASN A 463 15.93 14.85 -15.05
N THR A 464 15.45 16.03 -15.47
CA THR A 464 14.64 16.92 -14.63
C THR A 464 13.27 17.09 -15.24
N TYR A 465 12.24 16.94 -14.38
CA TYR A 465 10.84 17.12 -14.75
C TYR A 465 10.15 18.05 -13.76
N TRP A 466 9.05 18.65 -14.21
CA TRP A 466 8.23 19.56 -13.41
C TRP A 466 6.81 19.03 -13.32
N GLY A 467 6.20 19.23 -12.17
CA GLY A 467 4.80 18.95 -11.95
C GLY A 467 4.19 20.00 -11.05
N GLY A 468 2.88 19.95 -10.91
CA GLY A 468 2.20 20.89 -10.04
C GLY A 468 0.71 20.61 -10.02
N GLY A 469 0.04 21.15 -9.01
CA GLY A 469 -1.38 20.93 -8.88
C GLY A 469 -2.05 21.98 -8.02
N LEU A 470 -3.36 21.96 -8.06
CA LEU A 470 -4.23 22.83 -7.29
C LEU A 470 -5.50 22.07 -6.88
N GLY A 471 -6.08 22.47 -5.79
CA GLY A 471 -7.35 21.91 -5.36
C GLY A 471 -8.13 22.89 -4.50
N SER A 472 -9.44 22.75 -4.57
CA SER A 472 -10.38 23.59 -3.86
C SER A 472 -11.52 22.75 -3.30
N ARG A 473 -11.96 23.09 -2.09
CA ARG A 473 -13.19 22.59 -1.50
C ARG A 473 -14.02 23.73 -0.98
N PHE A 474 -15.28 23.77 -1.37
CA PHE A 474 -16.24 24.75 -0.88
C PHE A 474 -17.43 24.04 -0.20
N THR A 475 -17.74 24.41 1.02
CA THR A 475 -18.91 23.92 1.77
C THR A 475 -20.11 24.79 1.47
N LEU A 476 -21.00 24.30 0.61
CA LEU A 476 -22.23 24.97 0.20
C LEU A 476 -23.20 25.13 1.37
N CYS A 477 -23.41 24.03 2.09
CA CYS A 477 -24.22 23.99 3.30
C CYS A 477 -23.74 22.90 4.26
N LYS A 478 -24.34 22.78 5.43
CA LYS A 478 -23.97 21.79 6.45
C LYS A 478 -24.02 20.33 5.98
N TYR A 479 -24.69 20.08 4.86
CA TYR A 479 -24.89 18.74 4.32
C TYR A 479 -24.04 18.46 3.08
N LEU A 480 -23.56 19.51 2.37
CA LEU A 480 -22.94 19.36 1.06
C LEU A 480 -21.68 20.22 0.93
N SER A 481 -20.59 19.60 0.55
CA SER A 481 -19.36 20.24 0.07
C SER A 481 -19.05 19.77 -1.35
N VAL A 482 -18.52 20.67 -2.15
CA VAL A 482 -17.99 20.37 -3.50
C VAL A 482 -16.49 20.47 -3.48
N LYS A 483 -15.82 19.62 -4.28
CA LYS A 483 -14.37 19.56 -4.41
C LYS A 483 -14.02 19.59 -5.89
N ALA A 484 -12.91 20.23 -6.22
CA ALA A 484 -12.29 20.14 -7.54
C ALA A 484 -10.78 20.14 -7.37
N SER A 485 -10.06 19.34 -8.15
CA SER A 485 -8.61 19.35 -8.14
C SER A 485 -8.03 18.99 -9.50
N TYR A 486 -6.82 19.52 -9.75
CA TYR A 486 -6.01 19.26 -10.92
C TYR A 486 -4.58 19.00 -10.49
N GLU A 487 -3.90 18.05 -11.15
CA GLU A 487 -2.45 17.84 -11.03
C GLU A 487 -1.88 17.43 -12.38
N HIS A 488 -0.82 18.11 -12.79
CA HIS A 488 0.16 17.58 -13.72
C HIS A 488 1.21 16.81 -12.93
N SER A 489 1.19 15.49 -13.03
CA SER A 489 2.08 14.59 -12.29
C SER A 489 3.06 13.88 -13.20
N VAL A 490 4.24 13.59 -12.67
CA VAL A 490 5.30 12.84 -13.36
C VAL A 490 5.67 11.65 -12.52
N ARG A 491 5.80 10.47 -13.14
CA ARG A 491 6.32 9.26 -12.54
C ARG A 491 7.61 8.84 -13.22
N LEU A 492 8.64 8.73 -12.42
CA LEU A 492 9.92 8.24 -12.87
C LEU A 492 9.92 6.70 -12.90
N PRO A 493 10.49 6.06 -13.94
CA PRO A 493 10.60 4.62 -13.98
C PRO A 493 11.30 4.08 -12.74
N LEU A 494 10.91 2.91 -12.27
CA LEU A 494 11.58 2.21 -11.19
C LEU A 494 12.79 1.43 -11.70
N SER A 495 13.73 1.15 -10.81
CA SER A 495 14.89 0.32 -11.12
C SER A 495 14.49 -1.04 -11.71
N ILE A 496 13.43 -1.67 -11.18
CA ILE A 496 12.94 -2.95 -11.69
C ILE A 496 12.34 -2.86 -13.10
N GLU A 497 11.75 -1.73 -13.46
CA GLU A 497 11.19 -1.50 -14.80
C GLU A 497 12.29 -1.29 -15.84
N LEU A 498 13.32 -0.52 -15.47
CA LEU A 498 14.48 -0.25 -16.32
C LEU A 498 15.40 -1.46 -16.44
N LEU A 499 15.72 -2.09 -15.32
CA LEU A 499 16.82 -3.04 -15.19
C LEU A 499 16.34 -4.51 -15.15
N GLY A 500 15.01 -4.72 -15.06
CA GLY A 500 14.43 -6.03 -14.86
C GLY A 500 14.82 -6.64 -13.50
N ASN A 501 14.43 -7.89 -13.30
CA ASN A 501 14.79 -8.65 -12.11
C ASN A 501 15.78 -9.80 -12.38
N GLY A 502 16.25 -9.94 -13.64
CA GLY A 502 17.19 -10.98 -14.02
C GLY A 502 16.61 -12.40 -14.10
N THR A 503 15.35 -12.60 -13.70
CA THR A 503 14.66 -13.89 -13.70
C THR A 503 13.44 -13.89 -14.62
N THR A 504 12.40 -13.15 -14.27
CA THR A 504 11.10 -13.14 -14.96
C THR A 504 10.76 -11.81 -15.63
N ILE A 505 11.57 -10.77 -15.41
CA ILE A 505 11.36 -9.43 -16.00
C ILE A 505 12.57 -9.05 -16.83
N TYR A 506 12.35 -8.83 -18.12
CA TYR A 506 13.37 -8.32 -19.03
C TYR A 506 13.64 -6.83 -18.78
N PRO A 507 14.89 -6.36 -18.90
CA PRO A 507 15.22 -4.94 -18.82
C PRO A 507 14.64 -4.15 -20.00
N ASN A 508 14.36 -2.87 -19.77
CA ASN A 508 14.06 -1.91 -20.81
C ASN A 508 14.60 -0.53 -20.44
N LEU A 509 15.80 -0.24 -20.89
CA LEU A 509 16.50 1.04 -20.60
C LEU A 509 15.94 2.24 -21.37
N THR A 510 15.05 2.00 -22.35
CA THR A 510 14.46 3.05 -23.20
C THR A 510 13.17 3.63 -22.62
N LEU A 511 12.79 3.23 -21.41
CA LEU A 511 11.58 3.72 -20.77
C LEU A 511 11.65 5.22 -20.47
N ASN A 512 10.68 5.94 -20.98
CA ASN A 512 10.46 7.35 -20.66
C ASN A 512 9.59 7.50 -19.39
N ALA A 513 9.77 8.63 -18.70
CA ALA A 513 8.91 8.98 -17.58
C ALA A 513 7.45 9.12 -18.03
N GLU A 514 6.55 8.59 -17.21
CA GLU A 514 5.11 8.79 -17.42
C GLU A 514 4.70 10.19 -16.98
N GLN A 515 3.77 10.78 -17.69
CA GLN A 515 3.17 12.07 -17.35
C GLN A 515 1.65 11.95 -17.39
N SER A 516 0.97 12.59 -16.45
CA SER A 516 -0.50 12.57 -16.41
C SER A 516 -1.08 13.91 -16.03
N ASN A 517 -2.11 14.32 -16.77
CA ASN A 517 -2.99 15.40 -16.37
C ASN A 517 -4.24 14.81 -15.71
N ASN A 518 -4.36 15.01 -14.41
CA ASN A 518 -5.39 14.44 -13.56
C ASN A 518 -6.40 15.51 -13.14
N TYR A 519 -7.64 15.38 -13.57
CA TYR A 519 -8.77 16.23 -13.20
C TYR A 519 -9.71 15.43 -12.31
N ASN A 520 -10.12 15.99 -11.17
CA ASN A 520 -11.09 15.38 -10.28
C ASN A 520 -12.14 16.41 -9.88
N ALA A 521 -13.40 15.98 -9.82
CA ALA A 521 -14.52 16.73 -9.29
C ALA A 521 -15.32 15.83 -8.35
N GLY A 522 -15.69 16.32 -7.17
CA GLY A 522 -16.33 15.50 -6.16
C GLY A 522 -17.39 16.25 -5.35
N LEU A 523 -18.32 15.46 -4.84
CA LEU A 523 -19.34 15.86 -3.87
C LEU A 523 -19.12 15.06 -2.59
N TYR A 524 -19.21 15.70 -1.46
CA TYR A 524 -19.12 15.06 -0.15
C TYR A 524 -20.16 15.66 0.80
N GLY A 525 -20.84 14.81 1.56
CA GLY A 525 -21.80 15.27 2.52
C GLY A 525 -22.11 14.30 3.65
N SER A 526 -22.75 14.82 4.68
CA SER A 526 -23.22 14.07 5.83
C SER A 526 -24.60 14.56 6.26
N TRP A 527 -25.53 13.63 6.38
CA TRP A 527 -26.91 13.93 6.72
C TRP A 527 -27.32 13.19 8.00
N ASN A 528 -27.63 13.93 9.05
CA ASN A 528 -28.20 13.39 10.29
C ASN A 528 -29.72 13.55 10.23
N ILE A 529 -30.45 12.42 10.10
CA ILE A 529 -31.90 12.38 9.90
C ILE A 529 -32.67 12.37 11.25
N GLY A 530 -31.97 12.45 12.38
CA GLY A 530 -32.55 12.32 13.73
C GLY A 530 -32.63 10.86 14.20
N ARG A 531 -33.03 10.65 15.46
CA ARG A 531 -33.17 9.34 16.13
C ARG A 531 -31.96 8.40 15.97
N GLY A 532 -30.75 8.95 15.73
CA GLY A 532 -29.49 8.20 15.58
C GLY A 532 -29.19 7.70 14.16
N HIS A 533 -29.89 8.18 13.13
CA HIS A 533 -29.62 7.86 11.72
C HIS A 533 -28.64 8.87 11.11
N THR A 534 -27.57 8.38 10.53
CA THR A 534 -26.57 9.20 9.81
C THR A 534 -26.30 8.57 8.45
N VAL A 535 -26.35 9.37 7.39
CA VAL A 535 -25.95 9.01 6.03
C VAL A 535 -24.77 9.89 5.64
N ASN A 536 -23.62 9.28 5.32
CA ASN A 536 -22.52 9.96 4.66
C ASN A 536 -22.50 9.53 3.20
N TYR A 537 -22.21 10.45 2.30
CA TYR A 537 -22.13 10.14 0.88
C TYR A 537 -20.95 10.88 0.25
N GLU A 538 -20.35 10.25 -0.73
CA GLU A 538 -19.25 10.78 -1.52
C GLU A 538 -19.38 10.29 -2.95
N ALA A 539 -19.28 11.20 -3.92
CA ALA A 539 -19.24 10.90 -5.33
C ALA A 539 -18.07 11.66 -5.95
N ASN A 540 -17.24 10.97 -6.73
CA ASN A 540 -16.10 11.57 -7.43
C ASN A 540 -16.14 11.18 -8.89
N ALA A 541 -15.96 12.17 -9.79
CA ALA A 541 -15.70 11.97 -11.20
C ALA A 541 -14.26 12.34 -11.50
N TYR A 542 -13.62 11.60 -12.40
CA TYR A 542 -12.24 11.85 -12.75
C TYR A 542 -11.99 11.68 -14.25
N LEU A 543 -11.02 12.45 -14.74
CA LEU A 543 -10.49 12.36 -16.10
C LEU A 543 -8.96 12.42 -16.01
N ARG A 544 -8.28 11.49 -16.68
CA ARG A 544 -6.82 11.41 -16.75
C ARG A 544 -6.38 11.26 -18.18
N HIS A 545 -5.36 12.03 -18.54
CA HIS A 545 -4.63 11.89 -19.80
C HIS A 545 -3.19 11.50 -19.48
N VAL A 546 -2.85 10.25 -19.76
CA VAL A 546 -1.55 9.66 -19.44
C VAL A 546 -0.74 9.54 -20.72
N LEU A 547 0.48 10.06 -20.71
CA LEU A 547 1.48 9.94 -21.77
C LEU A 547 2.59 9.00 -21.29
N ASN A 548 3.14 8.23 -22.23
CA ASN A 548 4.21 7.26 -21.97
C ASN A 548 3.84 6.25 -20.86
N TYR A 549 2.60 5.81 -20.83
CA TYR A 549 2.12 4.88 -19.80
C TYR A 549 2.97 3.60 -19.76
N ILE A 550 3.61 3.32 -18.64
CA ILE A 550 4.45 2.13 -18.45
C ILE A 550 3.57 0.96 -18.05
N ARG A 551 3.55 -0.06 -18.89
CA ARG A 551 2.75 -1.27 -18.69
C ARG A 551 3.62 -2.51 -18.80
N ALA A 552 3.38 -3.49 -17.92
CA ALA A 552 3.94 -4.81 -18.06
C ALA A 552 3.25 -5.56 -19.21
N VAL A 553 4.04 -6.17 -20.06
CA VAL A 553 3.60 -7.09 -21.13
C VAL A 553 4.21 -8.44 -20.85
N VAL A 554 3.38 -9.47 -20.80
CA VAL A 554 3.81 -10.86 -20.63
C VAL A 554 3.92 -11.52 -22.00
N SER A 555 5.04 -12.14 -22.27
CA SER A 555 5.26 -12.97 -23.46
C SER A 555 4.56 -14.31 -23.27
N GLU A 556 3.63 -14.64 -24.15
CA GLU A 556 2.93 -15.94 -24.12
C GLU A 556 3.89 -17.12 -24.43
N ARG A 557 5.01 -16.83 -25.09
CA ARG A 557 6.00 -17.84 -25.49
C ARG A 557 6.77 -18.43 -24.30
N ASP A 558 7.28 -17.53 -23.43
CA ASP A 558 8.19 -17.90 -22.35
C ASP A 558 7.68 -17.52 -20.95
N GLY A 559 6.54 -16.80 -20.88
CA GLY A 559 5.95 -16.32 -19.63
C GLY A 559 6.77 -15.18 -18.98
N MET A 560 7.75 -14.63 -19.69
CA MET A 560 8.56 -13.51 -19.21
C MET A 560 7.81 -12.20 -19.38
N MET A 561 8.13 -11.25 -18.53
CA MET A 561 7.51 -9.92 -18.50
C MET A 561 8.50 -8.85 -18.97
N GLN A 562 8.02 -7.83 -19.64
CA GLN A 562 8.78 -6.62 -19.95
C GLN A 562 7.90 -5.39 -19.77
N TYR A 563 8.48 -4.32 -19.22
CA TYR A 563 7.80 -3.04 -19.15
C TYR A 563 8.01 -2.24 -20.45
N VAL A 564 6.93 -1.68 -20.99
CA VAL A 564 6.95 -0.88 -22.22
C VAL A 564 6.13 0.39 -22.03
N ASN A 565 6.48 1.46 -22.77
CA ASN A 565 5.67 2.65 -22.84
C ASN A 565 4.53 2.51 -23.86
N GLU A 566 3.29 2.68 -23.42
CA GLU A 566 2.14 2.94 -24.29
C GLU A 566 2.04 4.47 -24.50
N PRO A 567 2.00 4.97 -25.75
CA PRO A 567 2.15 6.42 -26.01
C PRO A 567 1.13 7.30 -25.32
N ALA A 568 -0.15 6.91 -25.28
CA ALA A 568 -1.19 7.69 -24.63
C ALA A 568 -2.38 6.83 -24.21
N ILE A 569 -2.85 7.05 -22.98
CA ILE A 569 -4.08 6.44 -22.43
C ILE A 569 -4.97 7.54 -21.88
N ARG A 570 -6.27 7.45 -22.12
CA ARG A 570 -7.28 8.26 -21.46
C ARG A 570 -8.11 7.39 -20.52
N ILE A 571 -8.23 7.85 -19.28
CA ILE A 571 -9.05 7.20 -18.26
C ILE A 571 -10.11 8.20 -17.81
N LYS A 572 -11.37 7.78 -17.80
CA LYS A 572 -12.49 8.53 -17.22
C LYS A 572 -13.35 7.62 -16.39
N GLY A 573 -13.86 8.13 -15.28
CA GLY A 573 -14.68 7.30 -14.43
C GLY A 573 -15.40 8.06 -13.34
N ILE A 574 -16.21 7.31 -12.60
CA ILE A 574 -16.98 7.80 -11.46
C ILE A 574 -16.89 6.75 -10.36
N ASP A 575 -16.69 7.20 -9.15
CA ASP A 575 -16.84 6.39 -7.94
C ASP A 575 -17.88 7.00 -7.00
N LEU A 576 -18.66 6.13 -6.34
CA LEU A 576 -19.69 6.49 -5.39
C LEU A 576 -19.52 5.68 -4.11
N THR A 577 -19.69 6.33 -2.96
CA THR A 577 -19.74 5.66 -1.65
C THR A 577 -20.92 6.23 -0.85
N ILE A 578 -21.65 5.33 -0.20
CA ILE A 578 -22.73 5.67 0.74
C ILE A 578 -22.49 4.86 2.01
N ASP A 579 -22.36 5.57 3.14
CA ASP A 579 -22.21 4.97 4.47
C ASP A 579 -23.46 5.34 5.30
N TYR A 580 -24.24 4.35 5.68
CA TYR A 580 -25.37 4.50 6.58
C TYR A 580 -25.06 3.94 7.96
N THR A 581 -25.37 4.68 9.01
CA THR A 581 -25.21 4.26 10.40
C THR A 581 -26.47 4.54 11.20
N TRP A 582 -26.94 3.54 11.95
CA TRP A 582 -28.04 3.69 12.88
C TRP A 582 -27.59 3.33 14.30
N ARG A 583 -27.68 4.33 15.23
CA ARG A 583 -27.37 4.21 16.67
C ARG A 583 -26.03 3.49 16.96
N HIS A 584 -25.06 3.55 16.04
CA HIS A 584 -23.83 2.78 16.11
C HIS A 584 -24.01 1.25 16.24
N ALA A 585 -25.22 0.74 16.04
CA ALA A 585 -25.55 -0.69 16.06
C ALA A 585 -25.52 -1.26 14.64
N LEU A 586 -26.24 -0.66 13.70
CA LEU A 586 -26.23 -1.04 12.28
C LEU A 586 -25.33 -0.11 11.50
N GLN A 587 -24.45 -0.67 10.70
CA GLN A 587 -23.62 0.03 9.71
C GLN A 587 -23.79 -0.65 8.38
N ILE A 588 -24.06 0.11 7.32
CA ILE A 588 -24.12 -0.37 5.95
C ILE A 588 -23.27 0.56 5.10
N ARG A 589 -22.30 0.01 4.39
CA ARG A 589 -21.49 0.70 3.41
C ARG A 589 -21.71 0.10 2.04
N ALA A 590 -22.04 0.92 1.07
CA ALA A 590 -22.14 0.53 -0.33
C ALA A 590 -21.23 1.43 -1.16
N ASN A 591 -20.50 0.84 -2.09
CA ASN A 591 -19.70 1.59 -3.04
C ASN A 591 -19.72 0.95 -4.42
N GLY A 592 -19.49 1.77 -5.43
CA GLY A 592 -19.42 1.32 -6.81
C GLY A 592 -18.49 2.21 -7.64
N THR A 593 -17.89 1.62 -8.65
CA THR A 593 -16.94 2.27 -9.54
C THR A 593 -17.22 1.89 -10.99
N TYR A 594 -17.25 2.89 -11.84
CA TYR A 594 -17.17 2.76 -13.29
C TYR A 594 -15.88 3.41 -13.80
N ASN A 595 -15.09 2.70 -14.58
CA ASN A 595 -13.78 3.11 -15.06
C ASN A 595 -13.61 2.76 -16.54
N ASP A 596 -13.44 3.75 -17.43
CA ASP A 596 -13.24 3.57 -18.86
C ASP A 596 -11.82 4.03 -19.26
N ALA A 597 -10.88 3.09 -19.25
CA ALA A 597 -9.49 3.31 -19.65
C ALA A 597 -9.30 2.86 -21.11
N ARG A 598 -8.89 3.79 -22.00
CA ARG A 598 -8.76 3.54 -23.44
C ARG A 598 -7.41 3.95 -23.99
N ASN A 599 -6.90 3.12 -24.90
CA ASN A 599 -5.72 3.45 -25.71
C ASN A 599 -6.06 4.56 -26.73
N LEU A 600 -5.24 5.61 -26.76
CA LEU A 600 -5.37 6.72 -27.70
C LEU A 600 -4.33 6.68 -28.83
N ARG A 601 -3.51 5.65 -28.93
CA ARG A 601 -2.54 5.47 -29.99
C ARG A 601 -3.22 5.20 -31.33
N LYS A 602 -3.20 6.19 -32.25
CA LYS A 602 -3.81 6.06 -33.59
C LYS A 602 -2.91 5.29 -34.56
N TYR A 603 -1.61 5.51 -34.47
CA TYR A 603 -0.63 4.92 -35.39
C TYR A 603 0.43 4.17 -34.60
N LYS A 604 0.93 3.08 -35.14
CA LYS A 604 2.10 2.37 -34.64
C LYS A 604 3.38 3.17 -34.92
N THR A 605 4.53 2.68 -34.42
CA THR A 605 5.85 3.29 -34.67
C THR A 605 6.25 3.27 -36.15
N ASP A 606 5.74 2.29 -36.89
CA ASP A 606 5.93 2.12 -38.33
C ASP A 606 4.97 2.96 -39.21
N GLY A 607 4.17 3.84 -38.58
CA GLY A 607 3.20 4.70 -39.28
C GLY A 607 1.87 4.02 -39.62
N ASN A 608 1.74 2.72 -39.44
CA ASN A 608 0.50 1.99 -39.71
C ASN A 608 -0.59 2.28 -38.69
N PRO A 609 -1.89 2.21 -39.04
CA PRO A 609 -2.98 2.35 -38.08
C PRO A 609 -2.88 1.31 -36.95
N SER A 610 -3.08 1.76 -35.72
CA SER A 610 -3.09 0.87 -34.55
C SER A 610 -4.44 0.15 -34.45
N ALA A 611 -4.44 -1.16 -34.50
CA ALA A 611 -5.64 -1.99 -34.29
C ALA A 611 -6.27 -1.77 -32.89
N THR A 612 -5.48 -1.37 -31.90
CA THR A 612 -5.93 -1.17 -30.51
C THR A 612 -6.43 0.26 -30.23
N TYR A 613 -6.50 1.13 -31.23
CA TYR A 613 -7.01 2.50 -31.06
C TYR A 613 -8.44 2.50 -30.52
N LYS A 614 -8.66 3.25 -29.44
CA LYS A 614 -9.93 3.31 -28.67
C LYS A 614 -10.34 2.01 -27.98
N ASN A 615 -9.57 0.93 -28.04
CA ASN A 615 -9.85 -0.26 -27.26
C ASN A 615 -9.66 0.03 -25.76
N LYS A 616 -10.41 -0.68 -24.92
CA LYS A 616 -10.19 -0.67 -23.47
C LYS A 616 -8.84 -1.28 -23.14
N VAL A 617 -8.15 -0.71 -22.14
CA VAL A 617 -6.93 -1.29 -21.60
C VAL A 617 -7.27 -2.68 -21.04
N PRO A 618 -6.56 -3.74 -21.49
CA PRO A 618 -6.89 -5.10 -21.08
C PRO A 618 -6.50 -5.39 -19.64
N ASN A 619 -7.01 -6.50 -19.12
CA ASN A 619 -6.71 -7.04 -17.81
C ASN A 619 -6.97 -6.04 -16.66
N GLN A 620 -8.01 -5.22 -16.81
CA GLN A 620 -8.45 -4.26 -15.79
C GLN A 620 -9.97 -4.32 -15.64
N PRO A 621 -10.50 -4.52 -14.41
CA PRO A 621 -11.93 -4.41 -14.13
C PRO A 621 -12.41 -2.97 -14.38
N TRP A 622 -13.54 -2.84 -15.06
CA TRP A 622 -14.08 -1.54 -15.46
C TRP A 622 -15.41 -1.19 -14.78
N ILE A 623 -16.13 -2.17 -14.22
CA ILE A 623 -17.23 -1.95 -13.28
C ILE A 623 -17.07 -2.93 -12.13
N TYR A 624 -17.11 -2.41 -10.91
CA TYR A 624 -17.07 -3.21 -9.69
C TYR A 624 -17.70 -2.44 -8.54
N GLY A 625 -18.12 -3.17 -7.50
CA GLY A 625 -18.68 -2.58 -6.31
C GLY A 625 -18.69 -3.52 -5.12
N ASN A 626 -18.90 -2.94 -3.95
CA ASN A 626 -18.94 -3.67 -2.69
C ASN A 626 -20.14 -3.21 -1.86
N ILE A 627 -20.76 -4.13 -1.13
CA ILE A 627 -21.74 -3.84 -0.10
C ILE A 627 -21.28 -4.55 1.17
N GLU A 628 -21.13 -3.80 2.24
CA GLU A 628 -20.79 -4.31 3.58
C GLU A 628 -21.89 -3.92 4.56
N GLY A 629 -22.40 -4.89 5.31
CA GLY A 629 -23.36 -4.67 6.39
C GLY A 629 -22.83 -5.24 7.69
N SER A 630 -22.96 -4.53 8.80
CA SER A 630 -22.65 -5.08 10.12
C SER A 630 -23.67 -4.64 11.16
N TYR A 631 -24.02 -5.56 12.04
CA TYR A 631 -24.85 -5.29 13.20
C TYR A 631 -24.13 -5.68 14.49
N THR A 632 -24.17 -4.80 15.49
CA THR A 632 -23.51 -4.96 16.77
C THR A 632 -24.54 -5.05 17.90
N PHE A 633 -24.69 -6.22 18.47
CA PHE A 633 -25.40 -6.44 19.73
C PHE A 633 -24.51 -6.03 20.89
N ARG A 634 -25.06 -5.43 21.93
CA ARG A 634 -24.31 -4.94 23.09
C ARG A 634 -24.95 -5.42 24.38
N ASN A 635 -24.14 -5.69 25.41
CA ASN A 635 -24.60 -6.05 26.74
C ASN A 635 -25.48 -7.30 26.70
N LEU A 636 -25.07 -8.34 25.98
CA LEU A 636 -25.74 -9.63 25.93
C LEU A 636 -25.62 -10.38 27.29
N THR A 637 -24.49 -10.16 28.00
CA THR A 637 -24.21 -10.67 29.31
C THR A 637 -23.78 -9.53 30.25
N ALA A 638 -23.54 -9.87 31.52
CA ALA A 638 -23.05 -8.93 32.54
C ALA A 638 -21.60 -8.42 32.27
N TRP A 639 -20.88 -8.97 31.29
CA TRP A 639 -19.48 -8.69 31.02
C TRP A 639 -19.24 -7.45 30.09
N LYS A 640 -20.27 -6.63 29.87
CA LYS A 640 -20.22 -5.48 28.94
C LYS A 640 -19.68 -5.90 27.57
N ASP A 641 -20.24 -6.95 27.05
CA ASP A 641 -19.83 -7.61 25.83
C ASP A 641 -20.46 -7.01 24.58
N LYS A 642 -19.91 -7.40 23.43
CA LYS A 642 -20.42 -7.07 22.11
C LYS A 642 -20.31 -8.31 21.21
N LEU A 643 -21.37 -8.58 20.47
CA LEU A 643 -21.37 -9.52 19.36
C LEU A 643 -21.59 -8.74 18.07
N GLN A 644 -20.63 -8.75 17.17
CA GLN A 644 -20.77 -8.15 15.84
C GLN A 644 -20.88 -9.24 14.78
N ILE A 645 -21.90 -9.15 13.96
CA ILE A 645 -22.06 -9.95 12.75
C ILE A 645 -21.83 -9.01 11.57
N ALA A 646 -20.97 -9.40 10.62
CA ALA A 646 -20.73 -8.61 9.43
C ALA A 646 -20.74 -9.49 8.19
N ILE A 647 -21.32 -8.96 7.12
CA ILE A 647 -21.39 -9.58 5.79
C ILE A 647 -20.81 -8.58 4.80
N ALA A 648 -19.93 -9.05 3.93
CA ALA A 648 -19.38 -8.27 2.84
C ALA A 648 -19.59 -9.01 1.53
N HIS A 649 -20.09 -8.29 0.53
CA HIS A 649 -20.30 -8.82 -0.82
C HIS A 649 -19.55 -7.94 -1.82
N GLN A 650 -18.74 -8.55 -2.67
CA GLN A 650 -18.02 -7.91 -3.75
C GLN A 650 -18.55 -8.42 -5.09
N TRP A 651 -18.86 -7.51 -6.01
CA TRP A 651 -19.23 -7.79 -7.36
C TRP A 651 -18.24 -7.15 -8.34
N ILE A 652 -17.77 -7.93 -9.34
CA ILE A 652 -16.85 -7.51 -10.39
C ILE A 652 -17.42 -7.95 -11.73
N HIS A 653 -17.62 -7.01 -12.64
CA HIS A 653 -18.07 -7.31 -14.00
C HIS A 653 -16.91 -7.92 -14.81
N TRP A 654 -17.24 -8.78 -15.76
CA TRP A 654 -16.26 -9.44 -16.62
C TRP A 654 -15.38 -8.44 -17.40
N TYR A 655 -14.16 -8.83 -17.76
CA TYR A 655 -13.25 -8.02 -18.56
C TYR A 655 -12.30 -8.91 -19.38
N TYR A 656 -11.76 -8.37 -20.49
CA TYR A 656 -10.82 -9.09 -21.34
C TYR A 656 -9.41 -9.11 -20.74
N LEU A 657 -8.69 -10.24 -20.98
CA LEU A 657 -7.27 -10.39 -20.63
C LEU A 657 -6.34 -9.72 -21.64
N ASN A 658 -6.74 -9.70 -22.93
CA ASN A 658 -6.00 -9.10 -24.03
C ASN A 658 -6.82 -7.99 -24.70
N TRP A 659 -6.22 -7.26 -25.63
CA TRP A 659 -6.88 -6.21 -26.39
C TRP A 659 -8.12 -6.71 -27.11
N GLU A 660 -9.18 -5.93 -27.12
CA GLU A 660 -10.45 -6.26 -27.81
C GLU A 660 -10.26 -6.49 -29.31
N ALA A 661 -9.25 -5.85 -29.92
CA ALA A 661 -8.94 -6.00 -31.35
C ALA A 661 -8.23 -7.31 -31.72
N TYR A 662 -7.67 -8.03 -30.74
CA TYR A 662 -6.91 -9.25 -31.01
C TYR A 662 -7.74 -10.50 -30.76
N GLY A 663 -7.60 -11.51 -31.65
CA GLY A 663 -8.29 -12.78 -31.57
C GLY A 663 -9.76 -12.74 -32.00
N ALA A 664 -10.33 -13.90 -32.30
CA ALA A 664 -11.72 -14.04 -32.64
C ALA A 664 -12.63 -13.85 -31.41
N PRO A 665 -13.83 -13.27 -31.53
CA PRO A 665 -14.73 -13.03 -30.40
C PRO A 665 -15.01 -14.27 -29.54
N ALA A 666 -15.09 -15.44 -30.15
CA ALA A 666 -15.41 -16.71 -29.47
C ALA A 666 -14.24 -17.28 -28.65
N SER A 667 -12.99 -16.93 -29.00
CA SER A 667 -11.77 -17.47 -28.35
C SER A 667 -11.07 -16.46 -27.46
N LYS A 668 -11.62 -15.26 -27.28
CA LYS A 668 -11.00 -14.22 -26.41
C LYS A 668 -11.04 -14.64 -24.96
N ALA A 669 -9.87 -14.75 -24.35
CA ALA A 669 -9.74 -14.97 -22.93
C ALA A 669 -10.29 -13.77 -22.13
N ARG A 670 -11.17 -14.07 -21.18
CA ARG A 670 -11.79 -13.07 -20.29
C ARG A 670 -11.87 -13.58 -18.85
N ILE A 671 -11.74 -12.68 -17.91
CA ILE A 671 -12.12 -12.93 -16.53
C ILE A 671 -13.65 -12.87 -16.45
N PRO A 672 -14.34 -13.91 -15.93
CA PRO A 672 -15.78 -13.91 -15.80
C PRO A 672 -16.28 -12.93 -14.73
N THR A 673 -17.58 -12.65 -14.74
CA THR A 673 -18.22 -11.90 -13.63
C THR A 673 -18.09 -12.69 -12.34
N GLN A 674 -17.70 -11.99 -11.26
CA GLN A 674 -17.44 -12.60 -9.96
C GLN A 674 -18.33 -11.98 -8.88
N ASN A 675 -18.84 -12.83 -7.99
CA ASN A 675 -19.67 -12.48 -6.85
C ASN A 675 -19.10 -13.16 -5.60
N VAL A 676 -18.37 -12.43 -4.77
CA VAL A 676 -17.71 -13.01 -3.60
C VAL A 676 -18.39 -12.51 -2.34
N THR A 677 -18.76 -13.44 -1.44
CA THR A 677 -19.38 -13.11 -0.16
C THR A 677 -18.53 -13.63 0.98
N ASP A 678 -18.27 -12.76 1.95
CA ASP A 678 -17.56 -13.04 3.19
C ASP A 678 -18.46 -12.80 4.39
N ILE A 679 -18.29 -13.59 5.44
CA ILE A 679 -19.02 -13.46 6.72
C ILE A 679 -18.02 -13.43 7.85
N ASP A 680 -18.20 -12.49 8.77
CA ASP A 680 -17.41 -12.35 9.99
C ASP A 680 -18.32 -12.34 11.22
N LEU A 681 -17.94 -13.08 12.25
CA LEU A 681 -18.53 -13.07 13.58
C LEU A 681 -17.46 -12.66 14.58
N THR A 682 -17.69 -11.61 15.38
CA THR A 682 -16.72 -11.12 16.37
C THR A 682 -17.40 -10.98 17.72
N TYR A 683 -16.92 -11.70 18.73
CA TYR A 683 -17.34 -11.55 20.11
C TYR A 683 -16.24 -10.86 20.92
N SER A 684 -16.59 -9.78 21.61
CA SER A 684 -15.68 -8.97 22.42
C SER A 684 -16.25 -8.84 23.83
N TRP A 685 -15.41 -9.01 24.86
CA TRP A 685 -15.83 -8.89 26.25
C TRP A 685 -14.83 -8.09 27.10
N GLN A 686 -15.22 -7.75 28.33
CA GLN A 686 -14.46 -6.87 29.23
C GLN A 686 -14.03 -5.55 28.54
N GLN A 687 -14.98 -4.82 27.95
CA GLN A 687 -14.74 -3.55 27.25
C GLN A 687 -13.76 -3.68 26.06
N GLU A 688 -13.88 -4.75 25.27
CA GLU A 688 -13.02 -5.06 24.11
C GLU A 688 -11.57 -5.46 24.49
N ARG A 689 -11.31 -5.79 25.78
CA ARG A 689 -10.00 -6.30 26.19
C ARG A 689 -9.70 -7.66 25.54
N TYR A 690 -10.69 -8.52 25.45
CA TYR A 690 -10.59 -9.82 24.80
C TYR A 690 -11.54 -9.86 23.60
N ASN A 691 -11.07 -10.41 22.50
CA ASN A 691 -11.83 -10.48 21.25
C ASN A 691 -11.58 -11.82 20.57
N LEU A 692 -12.64 -12.53 20.24
CA LEU A 692 -12.61 -13.76 19.47
C LEU A 692 -13.38 -13.53 18.17
N SER A 693 -12.78 -13.82 17.02
CA SER A 693 -13.47 -13.75 15.74
C SER A 693 -13.40 -15.06 14.94
N LEU A 694 -14.47 -15.33 14.22
CA LEU A 694 -14.56 -16.36 13.19
C LEU A 694 -14.84 -15.66 11.87
N SER A 695 -14.09 -15.99 10.84
CA SER A 695 -14.21 -15.41 9.50
C SER A 695 -14.37 -16.54 8.48
N CYS A 696 -15.36 -16.44 7.61
CA CYS A 696 -15.52 -17.29 6.44
C CYS A 696 -15.37 -16.44 5.19
N ARG A 697 -14.36 -16.70 4.39
CA ARG A 697 -14.07 -16.05 3.12
C ARG A 697 -14.61 -16.88 1.97
N ASN A 698 -15.13 -16.21 0.94
CA ASN A 698 -15.69 -16.86 -0.24
C ASN A 698 -16.65 -18.00 0.13
N VAL A 699 -17.71 -17.66 0.88
CA VAL A 699 -18.65 -18.61 1.52
C VAL A 699 -19.20 -19.63 0.53
N PHE A 700 -19.43 -19.22 -0.72
CA PHE A 700 -20.01 -20.06 -1.78
C PHE A 700 -18.98 -20.88 -2.56
N ASP A 701 -17.69 -20.83 -2.16
CA ASP A 701 -16.59 -21.56 -2.80
C ASP A 701 -16.49 -21.31 -4.32
N LEU A 702 -16.71 -20.07 -4.74
CA LEU A 702 -16.66 -19.69 -6.14
C LEU A 702 -15.22 -19.67 -6.64
N ARG A 703 -15.00 -20.13 -7.87
CA ARG A 703 -13.73 -19.99 -8.57
C ARG A 703 -13.54 -18.54 -8.98
N THR A 704 -12.51 -17.88 -8.47
CA THR A 704 -12.26 -16.45 -8.67
C THR A 704 -10.84 -16.20 -9.17
N TYR A 705 -10.72 -15.15 -10.02
CA TYR A 705 -9.47 -14.73 -10.65
C TYR A 705 -9.36 -13.21 -10.59
N ASP A 706 -8.14 -12.70 -10.66
CA ASP A 706 -7.92 -11.27 -10.86
C ASP A 706 -6.96 -10.98 -12.02
N ASN A 707 -6.09 -11.94 -12.37
CA ASN A 707 -5.05 -11.78 -13.38
C ASN A 707 -4.79 -13.11 -14.10
N TYR A 708 -4.67 -13.11 -15.41
CA TYR A 708 -4.25 -14.23 -16.28
C TYR A 708 -4.74 -15.63 -15.85
N MET A 709 -5.97 -15.74 -15.40
CA MET A 709 -6.58 -16.98 -14.90
C MET A 709 -5.90 -17.57 -13.65
N LEU A 710 -5.04 -16.83 -12.97
CA LEU A 710 -4.46 -17.24 -11.69
C LEU A 710 -5.54 -17.29 -10.61
N GLN A 711 -5.87 -18.51 -10.16
CA GLN A 711 -6.97 -18.74 -9.23
C GLN A 711 -6.60 -18.29 -7.81
N LYS A 712 -7.53 -17.59 -7.19
CA LYS A 712 -7.46 -17.27 -5.75
C LYS A 712 -7.98 -18.44 -4.92
N PRO A 713 -7.67 -18.46 -3.59
CA PRO A 713 -8.22 -19.45 -2.67
C PRO A 713 -9.75 -19.54 -2.76
N GLY A 714 -10.29 -20.75 -2.71
CA GLY A 714 -11.71 -21.03 -2.55
C GLY A 714 -12.21 -20.63 -1.16
N ARG A 715 -13.25 -21.35 -0.66
CA ARG A 715 -13.75 -21.10 0.69
C ARG A 715 -12.67 -21.35 1.74
N ALA A 716 -12.52 -20.37 2.66
CA ALA A 716 -11.54 -20.43 3.75
C ALA A 716 -12.17 -19.98 5.07
N ILE A 717 -11.83 -20.68 6.15
CA ILE A 717 -12.32 -20.40 7.51
C ILE A 717 -11.12 -20.06 8.38
N TYR A 718 -11.25 -18.99 9.16
CA TYR A 718 -10.21 -18.50 10.05
C TYR A 718 -10.79 -18.16 11.43
N ALA A 719 -9.98 -18.33 12.48
CA ALA A 719 -10.26 -17.85 13.81
C ALA A 719 -9.14 -16.91 14.27
N LYS A 720 -9.45 -15.87 15.04
CA LYS A 720 -8.46 -14.95 15.63
C LYS A 720 -8.84 -14.61 17.06
N LEU A 721 -7.89 -14.74 17.97
CA LEU A 721 -7.94 -14.23 19.33
C LEU A 721 -7.07 -12.99 19.44
N ARG A 722 -7.59 -11.92 20.05
CA ARG A 722 -6.85 -10.69 20.32
C ARG A 722 -7.07 -10.24 21.75
N VAL A 723 -5.98 -9.86 22.40
CA VAL A 723 -5.94 -9.30 23.76
C VAL A 723 -5.38 -7.90 23.71
N PHE A 724 -6.15 -6.94 24.24
CA PHE A 724 -5.75 -5.54 24.31
C PHE A 724 -5.82 -5.07 25.78
N ILE A 725 -4.68 -4.69 26.33
CA ILE A 725 -4.53 -4.22 27.71
C ILE A 725 -3.94 -2.81 27.66
N ASN A 726 -4.58 -1.86 28.35
CA ASN A 726 -4.17 -0.47 28.49
C ASN A 726 -4.30 0.00 29.94
#